data_7c8ac19ea629fb6fc9325d9cc2b03e24
#
_entry.id   7c8ac19ea629fb6fc9325d9cc2b03e24
#
_cell.length_a   1.000
_cell.length_b   1.000
_cell.length_c   1.000
_cell.angle_alpha   90.00
_cell.angle_beta   90.00
_cell.angle_gamma   90.00
#
_symmetry.space_group_name_H-M   'P 1'
#
loop_
_entity.id
_entity.type
_entity.pdbx_description
1 polymer ?
#
loop_
_entity_poly.entity_id
_entity_poly.type
_entity_poly.pdbx_seq_one_letter_code
_entity_poly.pdbx_strand_id
1 'polypeptide(L)'
;MLEEILEELRLLFADDEQLQARIVGLSPLVDFFAPDESEERTAGILALRQWIGERYRLFHRLLRNRREDPALEYLFPGLAGLEKCVWPVASTEITLDETLDAWRAAAWRNPAQHQHLDSTTLDEWVEALFLNPLVMSRQAQKALVKGTASEEEFNFLEQIIETSQQEQKAKDVALMKALTDWFEKCPDGKAVIFCGEGSEAAFLFTKLQIQAPWAVVRHAPDQRKQSELLDDSWQVLICDRRGEDGLNLHGNNRLAVHYSLSRDFNRFEQRLGRFNRYSGNLRGVKPVKSLVLLPERDGLRADWVKLLDEGTGLFHRSVASLQFVLSEQLDVVWRDYVGQGLAVFHEAQQRFSGENGFIAQERKRVLAQENLLSMEQEVIAAREFSEQLAESEDDAEEQAKDMLAWMCKALGFKREKYPEGGFRLRFERGEYQRQTLVDVGTFIDNCLLGLDFSEGYPPSTAMMSLSRTEVGNHKHVYPLRYGQPFVETVWQLMQSDPRGASMALLRVLSSAVALKQPHTWFHFQWLSEAQVEGENQLAAQRRGDECFSPVVHNFWLDDGGKEADPQIVVSLLDKPYDEEGNRLFQDINLREEVWTRMPDWFDPHSWKETVLAAAEQARQNVHAHYGDRPVRHQLLAMKAIILCTRDML
;
A
#
# COMPACT_ATOMS: atom_id res chain seq x y z
N MET A 1 -31.48 -15.41 -19.39
CA MET A 1 -30.30 -14.98 -18.57
C MET A 1 -29.74 -16.11 -17.70
N LEU A 2 -30.50 -16.75 -16.76
CA LEU A 2 -29.94 -17.86 -15.95
C LEU A 2 -29.76 -19.14 -16.80
N GLU A 3 -30.65 -19.47 -17.71
CA GLU A 3 -30.49 -20.57 -18.66
C GLU A 3 -29.25 -20.38 -19.54
N GLU A 4 -29.03 -19.18 -20.07
CA GLU A 4 -27.84 -18.83 -20.86
C GLU A 4 -26.55 -19.04 -20.06
N ILE A 5 -26.53 -18.62 -18.78
CA ILE A 5 -25.38 -18.82 -17.90
C ILE A 5 -25.13 -20.32 -17.64
N LEU A 6 -26.18 -21.11 -17.44
CA LEU A 6 -26.03 -22.56 -17.28
C LEU A 6 -25.50 -23.22 -18.55
N GLU A 7 -25.91 -22.77 -19.71
CA GLU A 7 -25.42 -23.29 -20.99
C GLU A 7 -23.97 -22.88 -21.26
N GLU A 8 -23.58 -21.64 -20.91
CA GLU A 8 -22.17 -21.19 -20.95
C GLU A 8 -21.31 -22.03 -20.00
N LEU A 9 -21.74 -22.25 -18.76
CA LEU A 9 -21.04 -23.10 -17.81
C LEU A 9 -20.91 -24.54 -18.33
N ARG A 10 -21.93 -25.06 -18.99
CA ARG A 10 -21.93 -26.37 -19.60
C ARG A 10 -20.88 -26.53 -20.70
N LEU A 11 -20.71 -25.47 -21.51
CA LEU A 11 -19.70 -25.42 -22.57
C LEU A 11 -18.28 -25.23 -22.02
N LEU A 12 -18.12 -24.31 -21.08
CA LEU A 12 -16.79 -23.99 -20.49
C LEU A 12 -16.18 -25.12 -19.66
N PHE A 13 -17.04 -25.94 -19.03
CA PHE A 13 -16.62 -27.01 -18.14
C PHE A 13 -17.12 -28.39 -18.63
N ALA A 14 -17.05 -28.63 -19.93
CA ALA A 14 -17.55 -29.85 -20.57
C ALA A 14 -16.92 -31.11 -19.98
N ASP A 15 -15.70 -31.06 -19.52
CA ASP A 15 -14.94 -32.20 -18.99
C ASP A 15 -15.21 -32.49 -17.50
N ASP A 16 -15.98 -31.64 -16.78
CA ASP A 16 -16.32 -31.84 -15.38
C ASP A 16 -17.68 -32.55 -15.24
N GLU A 17 -17.67 -33.89 -15.19
CA GLU A 17 -18.86 -34.71 -15.08
C GLU A 17 -19.74 -34.39 -13.87
N GLN A 18 -19.14 -34.02 -12.74
CA GLN A 18 -19.87 -33.68 -11.51
C GLN A 18 -20.54 -32.31 -11.61
N LEU A 19 -19.90 -31.35 -12.26
CA LEU A 19 -20.50 -30.03 -12.55
C LEU A 19 -21.64 -30.17 -13.56
N GLN A 20 -21.46 -30.97 -14.60
CA GLN A 20 -22.49 -31.27 -15.60
C GLN A 20 -23.74 -31.89 -14.94
N ALA A 21 -23.56 -32.85 -14.03
CA ALA A 21 -24.68 -33.47 -13.30
C ALA A 21 -25.46 -32.43 -12.46
N ARG A 22 -24.77 -31.50 -11.82
CA ARG A 22 -25.40 -30.40 -11.03
C ARG A 22 -26.14 -29.43 -11.91
N ILE A 23 -25.58 -29.06 -13.06
CA ILE A 23 -26.25 -28.18 -14.05
C ILE A 23 -27.53 -28.87 -14.57
N VAL A 24 -27.46 -30.12 -14.90
CA VAL A 24 -28.65 -30.91 -15.34
C VAL A 24 -29.73 -30.95 -14.26
N GLY A 25 -29.35 -31.13 -13.00
CA GLY A 25 -30.30 -31.13 -11.86
C GLY A 25 -30.92 -29.73 -11.61
N LEU A 26 -30.21 -28.64 -11.91
CA LEU A 26 -30.71 -27.28 -11.72
C LEU A 26 -31.53 -26.77 -12.91
N SER A 27 -31.27 -27.23 -14.13
CA SER A 27 -31.95 -26.80 -15.36
C SER A 27 -33.46 -26.76 -15.27
N PRO A 28 -34.16 -27.80 -14.73
CA PRO A 28 -35.62 -27.79 -14.61
C PRO A 28 -36.19 -26.75 -13.65
N LEU A 29 -35.35 -26.29 -12.68
CA LEU A 29 -35.74 -25.29 -11.68
C LEU A 29 -35.52 -23.86 -12.18
N VAL A 30 -34.87 -23.68 -13.32
CA VAL A 30 -34.50 -22.40 -13.93
C VAL A 30 -35.26 -22.14 -15.22
N ASP A 31 -36.03 -23.09 -15.70
CA ASP A 31 -36.86 -23.00 -16.90
C ASP A 31 -37.83 -21.80 -16.82
N PHE A 32 -38.10 -21.21 -17.96
CA PHE A 32 -38.96 -20.00 -18.12
C PHE A 32 -40.32 -20.11 -17.43
N PHE A 33 -40.84 -21.32 -17.26
CA PHE A 33 -42.09 -21.61 -16.56
C PHE A 33 -41.98 -21.92 -15.08
N ALA A 34 -40.75 -21.95 -14.54
CA ALA A 34 -40.54 -22.22 -13.12
C ALA A 34 -40.77 -20.95 -12.26
N PRO A 35 -41.33 -21.09 -11.03
CA PRO A 35 -41.54 -19.94 -10.14
C PRO A 35 -40.20 -19.27 -9.78
N ASP A 36 -40.17 -17.92 -9.87
CA ASP A 36 -38.96 -17.14 -9.67
C ASP A 36 -38.41 -17.20 -8.23
N GLU A 37 -39.22 -17.55 -7.24
CA GLU A 37 -38.88 -17.57 -5.81
C GLU A 37 -39.11 -18.96 -5.18
N SER A 38 -38.49 -20.03 -5.71
CA SER A 38 -38.51 -21.31 -5.01
C SER A 38 -37.25 -21.49 -4.14
N GLU A 39 -37.42 -21.98 -2.91
CA GLU A 39 -36.30 -22.32 -2.02
C GLU A 39 -35.36 -23.34 -2.64
N GLU A 40 -35.92 -24.32 -3.40
CA GLU A 40 -35.16 -25.36 -4.10
C GLU A 40 -34.26 -24.77 -5.20
N ARG A 41 -34.76 -23.79 -5.96
CA ARG A 41 -33.99 -23.08 -6.98
C ARG A 41 -32.82 -22.31 -6.33
N THR A 42 -33.10 -21.56 -5.26
CA THR A 42 -32.07 -20.80 -4.53
C THR A 42 -31.00 -21.72 -3.94
N ALA A 43 -31.40 -22.81 -3.30
CA ALA A 43 -30.48 -23.80 -2.75
C ALA A 43 -29.65 -24.48 -3.85
N GLY A 44 -30.25 -24.82 -5.00
CA GLY A 44 -29.54 -25.38 -6.14
C GLY A 44 -28.51 -24.45 -6.75
N ILE A 45 -28.84 -23.16 -6.90
CA ILE A 45 -27.90 -22.14 -7.37
C ILE A 45 -26.74 -21.97 -6.39
N LEU A 46 -27.02 -21.89 -5.09
CA LEU A 46 -25.99 -21.80 -4.05
C LEU A 46 -25.07 -23.01 -4.04
N ALA A 47 -25.62 -24.22 -4.15
CA ALA A 47 -24.84 -25.45 -4.18
C ALA A 47 -23.95 -25.56 -5.43
N LEU A 48 -24.46 -25.17 -6.61
CA LEU A 48 -23.67 -25.12 -7.85
C LEU A 48 -22.51 -24.12 -7.72
N ARG A 49 -22.80 -22.96 -7.20
CA ARG A 49 -21.84 -21.89 -6.99
C ARG A 49 -20.75 -22.26 -5.98
N GLN A 50 -21.13 -22.87 -4.84
CA GLN A 50 -20.18 -23.36 -3.85
C GLN A 50 -19.26 -24.42 -4.47
N TRP A 51 -19.82 -25.34 -5.26
CA TRP A 51 -19.04 -26.35 -5.98
C TRP A 51 -17.98 -25.73 -6.91
N ILE A 52 -18.39 -24.75 -7.73
CA ILE A 52 -17.46 -24.06 -8.64
C ILE A 52 -16.39 -23.31 -7.84
N GLY A 53 -16.77 -22.60 -6.78
CA GLY A 53 -15.87 -21.86 -5.90
C GLY A 53 -14.82 -22.75 -5.25
N GLU A 54 -15.24 -23.88 -4.66
CA GLU A 54 -14.35 -24.84 -3.99
C GLU A 54 -13.46 -25.60 -4.97
N ARG A 55 -14.04 -26.10 -6.06
CA ARG A 55 -13.34 -26.93 -7.04
C ARG A 55 -12.28 -26.16 -7.83
N TYR A 56 -12.64 -25.01 -8.35
CA TYR A 56 -11.78 -24.22 -9.21
C TYR A 56 -11.02 -23.13 -8.45
N ARG A 57 -11.35 -22.91 -7.19
CA ARG A 57 -10.70 -21.92 -6.30
C ARG A 57 -10.49 -20.56 -6.98
N LEU A 58 -11.43 -20.16 -7.85
CA LEU A 58 -11.33 -18.95 -8.64
C LEU A 58 -11.13 -17.71 -7.76
N PHE A 59 -11.80 -17.68 -6.60
CA PHE A 59 -11.74 -16.54 -5.67
C PHE A 59 -10.49 -16.53 -4.80
N HIS A 60 -9.91 -17.68 -4.49
CA HIS A 60 -8.64 -17.76 -3.76
C HIS A 60 -7.41 -17.34 -4.58
N ARG A 61 -7.59 -17.17 -5.91
CA ARG A 61 -6.52 -16.72 -6.83
C ARG A 61 -6.58 -15.25 -7.17
N LEU A 62 -7.66 -14.54 -6.80
CA LEU A 62 -7.88 -13.13 -7.07
C LEU A 62 -7.96 -12.38 -5.74
N LEU A 63 -6.92 -11.62 -5.41
CA LEU A 63 -6.98 -10.64 -4.34
C LEU A 63 -7.85 -9.47 -4.79
N ARG A 64 -9.08 -9.40 -4.29
CA ARG A 64 -10.00 -8.30 -4.51
C ARG A 64 -10.22 -7.55 -3.21
N ASN A 65 -9.80 -6.29 -3.18
CA ASN A 65 -10.12 -5.38 -2.10
C ASN A 65 -11.16 -4.37 -2.59
N ARG A 66 -12.28 -4.26 -1.89
CA ARG A 66 -13.30 -3.24 -2.17
C ARG A 66 -13.00 -2.01 -1.34
N ARG A 67 -12.89 -0.85 -1.98
CA ARG A 67 -12.74 0.43 -1.25
C ARG A 67 -13.97 0.78 -0.43
N GLU A 68 -15.14 0.31 -0.84
CA GLU A 68 -16.44 0.55 -0.19
C GLU A 68 -16.79 -0.54 0.84
N ASP A 69 -15.87 -1.47 1.12
CA ASP A 69 -16.07 -2.45 2.19
C ASP A 69 -16.00 -1.75 3.55
N PRO A 70 -17.04 -1.86 4.41
CA PRO A 70 -17.02 -1.23 5.73
C PRO A 70 -15.82 -1.63 6.59
N ALA A 71 -15.26 -2.83 6.37
CA ALA A 71 -14.06 -3.28 7.06
C ALA A 71 -12.78 -2.61 6.57
N LEU A 72 -12.79 -2.03 5.36
CA LEU A 72 -11.61 -1.42 4.72
C LEU A 72 -11.76 0.10 4.50
N GLU A 73 -12.97 0.65 4.63
CA GLU A 73 -13.27 2.05 4.36
C GLU A 73 -12.36 3.01 5.13
N TYR A 74 -12.06 2.67 6.39
CA TYR A 74 -11.18 3.48 7.24
C TYR A 74 -9.72 3.56 6.75
N LEU A 75 -9.32 2.68 5.83
CA LEU A 75 -7.97 2.66 5.25
C LEU A 75 -7.81 3.65 4.09
N PHE A 76 -8.92 4.22 3.63
CA PHE A 76 -8.93 5.17 2.52
C PHE A 76 -9.37 6.54 3.02
N PRO A 77 -8.81 7.64 2.51
CA PRO A 77 -9.21 8.99 2.94
C PRO A 77 -10.66 9.31 2.61
N GLY A 78 -11.23 8.70 1.57
CA GLY A 78 -12.55 9.04 1.08
C GLY A 78 -12.57 10.36 0.30
N LEU A 79 -13.78 10.76 -0.14
CA LEU A 79 -14.03 11.96 -0.92
C LEU A 79 -15.02 12.87 -0.15
N ALA A 80 -14.69 14.16 -0.03
CA ALA A 80 -15.47 15.14 0.76
C ALA A 80 -16.54 15.88 -0.07
N GLY A 81 -16.71 15.52 -1.34
CA GLY A 81 -17.61 16.22 -2.23
C GLY A 81 -16.94 17.35 -3.03
N LEU A 82 -17.76 18.09 -3.75
CA LEU A 82 -17.35 19.14 -4.67
C LEU A 82 -17.64 20.53 -4.10
N GLU A 83 -16.64 21.40 -4.14
CA GLU A 83 -16.78 22.84 -3.89
C GLU A 83 -16.72 23.58 -5.24
N LYS A 84 -17.68 24.49 -5.48
CA LYS A 84 -17.74 25.30 -6.69
C LYS A 84 -17.16 26.67 -6.38
N CYS A 85 -16.06 27.03 -7.04
CA CYS A 85 -15.51 28.37 -7.03
C CYS A 85 -16.07 29.12 -8.25
N VAL A 86 -16.93 30.07 -8.01
CA VAL A 86 -17.59 30.81 -9.08
C VAL A 86 -16.97 32.19 -9.25
N TRP A 87 -16.83 32.64 -10.51
CA TRP A 87 -16.48 34.01 -10.82
C TRP A 87 -17.70 34.81 -11.28
N PRO A 88 -17.84 36.08 -10.88
CA PRO A 88 -18.97 36.91 -11.23
C PRO A 88 -19.02 37.20 -12.74
N VAL A 89 -20.22 37.21 -13.28
CA VAL A 89 -20.51 37.61 -14.67
C VAL A 89 -21.53 38.74 -14.63
N ALA A 90 -21.20 39.88 -15.21
CA ALA A 90 -22.13 41.01 -15.26
C ALA A 90 -23.41 40.64 -16.07
N SER A 91 -24.53 41.24 -15.67
CA SER A 91 -25.83 40.92 -16.31
C SER A 91 -25.89 41.25 -17.82
N THR A 92 -24.98 42.14 -18.27
CA THR A 92 -24.88 42.54 -19.68
C THR A 92 -23.84 41.72 -20.45
N GLU A 93 -23.04 40.92 -19.80
CA GLU A 93 -22.03 40.07 -20.43
C GLU A 93 -22.65 38.72 -20.84
N ILE A 94 -22.17 38.16 -21.93
CA ILE A 94 -22.55 36.82 -22.42
C ILE A 94 -21.41 35.90 -22.14
N THR A 95 -21.69 34.69 -21.63
CA THR A 95 -20.68 33.67 -21.32
C THR A 95 -20.30 32.85 -22.54
N LEU A 96 -19.17 32.17 -22.49
CA LEU A 96 -18.79 31.21 -23.54
C LEU A 96 -19.75 30.05 -23.62
N ASP A 97 -20.35 29.62 -22.52
CA ASP A 97 -21.39 28.59 -22.49
C ASP A 97 -22.63 29.03 -23.28
N GLU A 98 -23.12 30.25 -23.02
CA GLU A 98 -24.27 30.83 -23.70
C GLU A 98 -23.99 31.01 -25.19
N THR A 99 -22.80 31.47 -25.55
CA THR A 99 -22.39 31.67 -26.94
C THR A 99 -22.34 30.33 -27.70
N LEU A 100 -21.74 29.31 -27.09
CA LEU A 100 -21.62 27.97 -27.71
C LEU A 100 -22.99 27.31 -27.85
N ASP A 101 -23.87 27.39 -26.85
CA ASP A 101 -25.22 26.79 -26.94
C ASP A 101 -26.09 27.51 -27.94
N ALA A 102 -25.99 28.84 -28.01
CA ALA A 102 -26.72 29.64 -29.06
C ALA A 102 -26.22 29.27 -30.47
N TRP A 103 -24.91 29.12 -30.66
CA TRP A 103 -24.33 28.69 -31.93
C TRP A 103 -24.75 27.25 -32.29
N ARG A 104 -24.69 26.32 -31.32
CA ARG A 104 -25.21 24.96 -31.50
C ARG A 104 -26.67 24.96 -31.95
N ALA A 105 -27.51 25.76 -31.31
CA ALA A 105 -28.93 25.84 -31.66
C ALA A 105 -29.17 26.48 -33.07
N ALA A 106 -28.33 27.42 -33.46
CA ALA A 106 -28.36 28.00 -34.82
C ALA A 106 -27.89 26.97 -35.87
N ALA A 107 -26.78 26.31 -35.62
CA ALA A 107 -26.24 25.26 -36.49
C ALA A 107 -27.18 24.07 -36.66
N TRP A 108 -27.90 23.66 -35.61
CA TRP A 108 -28.91 22.62 -35.68
C TRP A 108 -30.09 23.01 -36.58
N ARG A 109 -30.53 24.29 -36.54
CA ARG A 109 -31.62 24.81 -37.39
C ARG A 109 -31.23 25.01 -38.85
N ASN A 110 -29.98 25.42 -39.10
CA ASN A 110 -29.46 25.73 -40.42
C ASN A 110 -28.00 25.26 -40.62
N PRO A 111 -27.78 23.94 -40.77
CA PRO A 111 -26.42 23.39 -40.88
C PRO A 111 -25.60 23.94 -42.06
N ALA A 112 -26.27 24.34 -43.12
CA ALA A 112 -25.58 24.84 -44.33
C ALA A 112 -24.86 26.19 -44.09
N GLN A 113 -25.29 26.96 -43.10
CA GLN A 113 -24.68 28.26 -42.74
C GLN A 113 -23.64 28.17 -41.62
N HIS A 114 -23.47 27.01 -40.98
CA HIS A 114 -22.58 26.82 -39.85
C HIS A 114 -21.60 25.67 -40.12
N GLN A 115 -20.65 25.89 -41.04
CA GLN A 115 -19.72 24.85 -41.50
C GLN A 115 -18.66 24.47 -40.49
N HIS A 116 -18.42 25.30 -39.47
CA HIS A 116 -17.47 25.06 -38.42
C HIS A 116 -18.05 24.42 -37.16
N LEU A 117 -19.38 24.21 -37.15
CA LEU A 117 -20.08 23.57 -36.04
C LEU A 117 -21.08 22.55 -36.57
N ASP A 118 -20.64 21.35 -36.86
CA ASP A 118 -21.46 20.19 -37.14
C ASP A 118 -21.47 19.19 -35.96
N SER A 119 -22.13 18.07 -36.11
CA SER A 119 -22.23 17.05 -35.07
C SER A 119 -20.83 16.43 -34.69
N THR A 120 -19.86 16.52 -35.58
CA THR A 120 -18.50 15.98 -35.33
C THR A 120 -17.58 17.02 -34.74
N THR A 121 -17.70 18.26 -35.09
CA THR A 121 -16.88 19.38 -34.60
C THR A 121 -17.41 19.95 -33.29
N LEU A 122 -18.69 19.78 -32.94
CA LEU A 122 -19.24 20.21 -31.64
C LEU A 122 -18.48 19.62 -30.46
N ASP A 123 -18.08 18.37 -30.57
CA ASP A 123 -17.29 17.71 -29.53
C ASP A 123 -15.94 18.41 -29.29
N GLU A 124 -15.28 18.88 -30.35
CA GLU A 124 -14.04 19.63 -30.27
C GLU A 124 -14.25 21.01 -29.61
N TRP A 125 -15.38 21.68 -29.89
CA TRP A 125 -15.73 22.97 -29.30
C TRP A 125 -16.08 22.84 -27.81
N VAL A 126 -16.81 21.79 -27.45
CA VAL A 126 -17.14 21.47 -26.06
C VAL A 126 -15.83 21.16 -25.28
N GLU A 127 -14.95 20.36 -25.84
CA GLU A 127 -13.68 20.06 -25.21
C GLU A 127 -12.81 21.32 -25.06
N ALA A 128 -12.79 22.22 -26.06
CA ALA A 128 -12.10 23.49 -25.99
C ALA A 128 -12.65 24.40 -24.87
N LEU A 129 -13.98 24.45 -24.71
CA LEU A 129 -14.66 25.18 -23.62
C LEU A 129 -14.27 24.61 -22.25
N PHE A 130 -14.22 23.29 -22.14
CA PHE A 130 -13.90 22.58 -20.90
C PHE A 130 -12.43 22.71 -20.52
N LEU A 131 -11.55 22.75 -21.50
CA LEU A 131 -10.14 22.96 -21.26
C LEU A 131 -9.89 24.37 -20.71
N ASN A 132 -10.06 25.40 -21.55
CA ASN A 132 -9.67 26.74 -21.16
C ASN A 132 -10.26 27.78 -22.14
N PRO A 133 -10.71 28.97 -21.69
CA PRO A 133 -11.18 30.04 -22.56
C PRO A 133 -10.19 30.43 -23.67
N LEU A 134 -8.88 30.44 -23.40
CA LEU A 134 -7.86 30.75 -24.42
C LEU A 134 -7.71 29.64 -25.49
N VAL A 135 -8.01 28.39 -25.14
CA VAL A 135 -8.03 27.29 -26.13
C VAL A 135 -9.18 27.51 -27.09
N MET A 136 -10.35 27.85 -26.55
CA MET A 136 -11.52 28.17 -27.33
C MET A 136 -11.31 29.37 -28.27
N SER A 137 -10.68 30.45 -27.75
CA SER A 137 -10.28 31.61 -28.57
C SER A 137 -9.35 31.22 -29.71
N ARG A 138 -8.31 30.42 -29.45
CA ARG A 138 -7.37 29.95 -30.51
C ARG A 138 -8.08 29.11 -31.57
N GLN A 139 -9.06 28.30 -31.18
CA GLN A 139 -9.86 27.51 -32.12
C GLN A 139 -10.72 28.41 -32.99
N ALA A 140 -11.38 29.45 -32.40
CA ALA A 140 -12.14 30.45 -33.13
C ALA A 140 -11.28 31.24 -34.10
N GLN A 141 -10.10 31.68 -33.69
CA GLN A 141 -9.13 32.37 -34.58
C GLN A 141 -8.74 31.49 -35.79
N LYS A 142 -8.49 30.20 -35.57
CA LYS A 142 -8.16 29.25 -36.63
C LYS A 142 -9.33 29.09 -37.61
N ALA A 143 -10.56 29.04 -37.10
CA ALA A 143 -11.77 28.95 -37.95
C ALA A 143 -11.96 30.21 -38.82
N LEU A 144 -11.73 31.40 -38.25
CA LEU A 144 -11.79 32.67 -39.00
C LEU A 144 -10.71 32.76 -40.09
N VAL A 145 -9.49 32.29 -39.84
CA VAL A 145 -8.39 32.29 -40.83
C VAL A 145 -8.73 31.40 -42.03
N LYS A 146 -9.51 30.34 -41.87
CA LYS A 146 -9.96 29.49 -42.99
C LYS A 146 -10.89 30.21 -43.98
N GLY A 147 -11.55 31.28 -43.54
CA GLY A 147 -12.33 32.18 -44.40
C GLY A 147 -13.61 31.60 -45.01
N THR A 148 -14.12 30.51 -44.43
CA THR A 148 -15.36 29.80 -44.93
C THR A 148 -16.57 30.08 -44.05
N ALA A 149 -16.44 30.88 -43.00
CA ALA A 149 -17.54 31.20 -42.09
C ALA A 149 -18.58 32.09 -42.74
N SER A 150 -19.90 31.81 -42.51
CA SER A 150 -20.97 32.71 -42.85
C SER A 150 -20.94 33.98 -41.96
N GLU A 151 -21.69 35.00 -42.30
CA GLU A 151 -21.77 36.22 -41.48
C GLU A 151 -22.31 35.94 -40.09
N GLU A 152 -23.27 35.05 -39.94
CA GLU A 152 -23.81 34.63 -38.63
C GLU A 152 -22.77 33.85 -37.83
N GLU A 153 -22.06 32.92 -38.43
CA GLU A 153 -21.01 32.12 -37.82
C GLU A 153 -19.82 33.00 -37.45
N PHE A 154 -19.46 33.97 -38.27
CA PHE A 154 -18.41 34.94 -38.00
C PHE A 154 -18.68 35.70 -36.67
N ASN A 155 -19.92 36.15 -36.45
CA ASN A 155 -20.31 36.84 -35.23
C ASN A 155 -20.13 35.97 -33.97
N PHE A 156 -20.50 34.67 -34.05
CA PHE A 156 -20.24 33.74 -32.93
C PHE A 156 -18.74 33.57 -32.66
N LEU A 157 -17.92 33.45 -33.70
CA LEU A 157 -16.49 33.28 -33.56
C LEU A 157 -15.79 34.52 -32.97
N GLU A 158 -16.19 35.73 -33.38
CA GLU A 158 -15.70 36.99 -32.81
C GLU A 158 -16.09 37.10 -31.32
N GLN A 159 -17.36 36.81 -31.01
CA GLN A 159 -17.84 36.85 -29.64
C GLN A 159 -17.06 35.86 -28.71
N ILE A 160 -16.76 34.67 -29.21
CA ILE A 160 -15.93 33.70 -28.50
C ILE A 160 -14.55 34.30 -28.20
N ILE A 161 -13.90 34.98 -29.16
CA ILE A 161 -12.59 35.56 -28.98
C ILE A 161 -12.60 36.67 -27.92
N GLU A 162 -13.56 37.57 -27.96
CA GLU A 162 -13.70 38.67 -27.03
C GLU A 162 -14.00 38.16 -25.60
N THR A 163 -14.99 37.29 -25.46
CA THR A 163 -15.44 36.75 -24.17
C THR A 163 -14.34 35.92 -23.51
N SER A 164 -13.57 35.17 -24.31
CA SER A 164 -12.50 34.30 -23.81
C SER A 164 -11.44 35.02 -22.98
N GLN A 165 -11.06 36.24 -23.35
CA GLN A 165 -10.04 36.99 -22.63
C GLN A 165 -10.54 37.50 -21.26
N GLN A 166 -11.81 37.87 -21.20
CA GLN A 166 -12.46 38.32 -19.97
C GLN A 166 -12.65 37.15 -18.99
N GLU A 167 -13.22 36.05 -19.48
CA GLU A 167 -13.43 34.84 -18.67
C GLU A 167 -12.11 34.26 -18.16
N GLN A 168 -11.04 34.27 -18.97
CA GLN A 168 -9.72 33.79 -18.52
C GLN A 168 -9.20 34.59 -17.33
N LYS A 169 -9.31 35.93 -17.38
CA LYS A 169 -8.90 36.77 -16.28
C LYS A 169 -9.72 36.51 -15.01
N ALA A 170 -11.03 36.38 -15.17
CA ALA A 170 -11.96 36.11 -14.06
C ALA A 170 -11.67 34.74 -13.43
N LYS A 171 -11.47 33.70 -14.25
CA LYS A 171 -11.10 32.34 -13.82
C LYS A 171 -9.78 32.34 -13.03
N ASP A 172 -8.79 33.10 -13.50
CA ASP A 172 -7.48 33.19 -12.83
C ASP A 172 -7.57 33.89 -11.46
N VAL A 173 -8.38 34.94 -11.35
CA VAL A 173 -8.64 35.62 -10.07
C VAL A 173 -9.37 34.69 -9.10
N ALA A 174 -10.36 33.96 -9.59
CA ALA A 174 -11.10 32.98 -8.81
C ALA A 174 -10.21 31.87 -8.29
N LEU A 175 -9.29 31.34 -9.12
CA LEU A 175 -8.33 30.35 -8.70
C LEU A 175 -7.43 30.87 -7.57
N MET A 176 -6.85 32.07 -7.72
CA MET A 176 -5.99 32.67 -6.71
C MET A 176 -6.72 32.84 -5.38
N LYS A 177 -7.97 33.32 -5.43
CA LYS A 177 -8.82 33.43 -4.25
C LYS A 177 -9.05 32.08 -3.57
N ALA A 178 -9.44 31.06 -4.35
CA ALA A 178 -9.72 29.74 -3.82
C ALA A 178 -8.49 29.09 -3.17
N LEU A 179 -7.32 29.24 -3.76
CA LEU A 179 -6.06 28.77 -3.16
C LEU A 179 -5.71 29.53 -1.88
N THR A 180 -5.92 30.84 -1.85
CA THR A 180 -5.70 31.65 -0.64
C THR A 180 -6.62 31.18 0.48
N ASP A 181 -7.91 31.10 0.21
CA ASP A 181 -8.92 30.62 1.18
C ASP A 181 -8.62 29.19 1.68
N TRP A 182 -8.05 28.35 0.82
CA TRP A 182 -7.62 27.00 1.19
C TRP A 182 -6.44 27.00 2.16
N PHE A 183 -5.36 27.73 1.84
CA PHE A 183 -4.14 27.77 2.65
C PHE A 183 -4.31 28.56 3.94
N GLU A 184 -5.25 29.53 4.00
CA GLU A 184 -5.63 30.16 5.26
C GLU A 184 -6.30 29.18 6.22
N LYS A 185 -7.15 28.26 5.71
CA LYS A 185 -7.82 27.21 6.50
C LYS A 185 -6.92 26.01 6.81
N CYS A 186 -5.98 25.73 5.93
CA CYS A 186 -5.11 24.57 5.98
C CYS A 186 -3.67 24.96 5.59
N PRO A 187 -2.89 25.58 6.49
CA PRO A 187 -1.53 26.04 6.19
C PRO A 187 -0.59 24.91 5.71
N ASP A 188 -0.73 23.71 6.26
CA ASP A 188 0.02 22.50 5.88
C ASP A 188 -0.66 21.72 4.75
N GLY A 189 -1.72 22.27 4.17
CA GLY A 189 -2.45 21.63 3.08
C GLY A 189 -1.66 21.64 1.78
N LYS A 190 -2.06 20.77 0.85
CA LYS A 190 -1.52 20.73 -0.51
C LYS A 190 -2.62 20.78 -1.53
N ALA A 191 -2.43 21.55 -2.59
CA ALA A 191 -3.36 21.66 -3.70
C ALA A 191 -2.74 21.07 -4.96
N VAL A 192 -3.51 20.23 -5.67
CA VAL A 192 -3.11 19.68 -6.96
C VAL A 192 -4.05 20.21 -8.03
N ILE A 193 -3.48 20.90 -9.02
CA ILE A 193 -4.24 21.55 -10.09
C ILE A 193 -4.11 20.71 -11.35
N PHE A 194 -5.23 20.20 -11.84
CA PHE A 194 -5.31 19.42 -13.06
C PHE A 194 -5.67 20.28 -14.26
N CYS A 195 -4.73 20.39 -15.18
CA CYS A 195 -4.85 21.08 -16.46
C CYS A 195 -5.07 20.05 -17.58
N GLY A 196 -5.78 20.46 -18.63
CA GLY A 196 -6.05 19.57 -19.77
C GLY A 196 -4.86 19.42 -20.71
N GLU A 197 -4.01 20.41 -20.83
CA GLU A 197 -2.87 20.43 -21.74
C GLU A 197 -1.57 20.85 -21.04
N GLY A 198 -0.43 20.36 -21.56
CA GLY A 198 0.89 20.73 -21.05
C GLY A 198 1.25 22.21 -21.25
N SER A 199 0.75 22.85 -22.30
CA SER A 199 0.89 24.28 -22.58
C SER A 199 0.16 25.12 -21.53
N GLU A 200 -1.04 24.73 -21.15
CA GLU A 200 -1.82 25.35 -20.10
C GLU A 200 -1.16 25.23 -18.74
N ALA A 201 -0.70 23.99 -18.40
CA ALA A 201 0.03 23.74 -17.17
C ALA A 201 1.33 24.57 -17.07
N ALA A 202 2.05 24.74 -18.18
CA ALA A 202 3.25 25.57 -18.23
C ALA A 202 2.94 27.06 -18.02
N PHE A 203 1.89 27.56 -18.66
CA PHE A 203 1.45 28.94 -18.52
C PHE A 203 1.02 29.24 -17.07
N LEU A 204 0.18 28.38 -16.51
CA LEU A 204 -0.31 28.52 -15.14
C LEU A 204 0.83 28.41 -14.12
N PHE A 205 1.79 27.52 -14.33
CA PHE A 205 2.98 27.39 -13.50
C PHE A 205 3.78 28.69 -13.45
N THR A 206 4.12 29.26 -14.62
CA THR A 206 4.85 30.53 -14.70
C THR A 206 4.11 31.66 -13.99
N LYS A 207 2.80 31.71 -14.16
CA LYS A 207 1.97 32.73 -13.52
C LYS A 207 1.95 32.61 -12.00
N LEU A 208 1.71 31.38 -11.49
CA LEU A 208 1.67 31.14 -10.05
C LEU A 208 3.03 31.32 -9.40
N GLN A 209 4.14 30.96 -10.03
CA GLN A 209 5.48 31.22 -9.52
C GLN A 209 5.76 32.68 -9.27
N ILE A 210 5.17 33.59 -10.06
CA ILE A 210 5.38 35.06 -9.92
C ILE A 210 4.42 35.63 -8.88
N GLN A 211 3.20 35.15 -8.79
CA GLN A 211 2.12 35.79 -8.03
C GLN A 211 1.82 35.11 -6.69
N ALA A 212 2.14 33.82 -6.55
CA ALA A 212 1.78 33.05 -5.38
C ALA A 212 2.88 33.02 -4.32
N PRO A 213 2.53 33.12 -3.03
CA PRO A 213 3.50 32.99 -1.93
C PRO A 213 3.87 31.54 -1.62
N TRP A 214 3.26 30.57 -2.30
CA TRP A 214 3.41 29.13 -2.04
C TRP A 214 4.50 28.51 -2.91
N ALA A 215 5.06 27.37 -2.45
CA ALA A 215 5.98 26.58 -3.25
C ALA A 215 5.22 25.84 -4.36
N VAL A 216 5.38 26.30 -5.60
CA VAL A 216 4.69 25.79 -6.79
C VAL A 216 5.63 24.89 -7.59
N VAL A 217 5.19 23.67 -7.88
CA VAL A 217 5.90 22.68 -8.70
C VAL A 217 5.01 22.24 -9.86
N ARG A 218 5.60 21.95 -11.02
CA ARG A 218 4.91 21.41 -12.18
C ARG A 218 5.38 19.97 -12.45
N HIS A 219 4.45 19.06 -12.63
CA HIS A 219 4.75 17.72 -13.12
C HIS A 219 5.17 17.79 -14.61
N ALA A 220 6.41 17.39 -14.88
CA ALA A 220 6.96 17.29 -16.23
C ALA A 220 7.76 15.98 -16.36
N PRO A 221 7.19 14.94 -17.00
CA PRO A 221 7.78 13.60 -17.04
C PRO A 221 9.16 13.54 -17.72
N ASP A 222 9.47 14.50 -18.59
CA ASP A 222 10.73 14.54 -19.33
C ASP A 222 11.89 15.20 -18.59
N GLN A 223 11.66 15.75 -17.40
CA GLN A 223 12.70 16.38 -16.60
C GLN A 223 13.19 15.41 -15.51
N ARG A 224 14.52 15.21 -15.46
CA ARG A 224 15.23 14.43 -14.42
C ARG A 224 15.00 14.89 -12.97
N LYS A 225 14.14 15.88 -12.75
CA LYS A 225 13.77 16.45 -11.44
C LYS A 225 12.50 15.83 -10.83
N GLN A 226 12.31 14.52 -10.94
CA GLN A 226 11.34 13.81 -10.09
C GLN A 226 11.67 13.96 -8.59
N SER A 227 12.90 14.36 -8.26
CA SER A 227 13.34 14.61 -6.88
C SER A 227 12.50 15.69 -6.16
N GLU A 228 12.05 16.74 -6.85
CA GLU A 228 11.24 17.81 -6.22
C GLU A 228 9.82 17.33 -5.85
N LEU A 229 9.28 16.36 -6.54
CA LEU A 229 8.00 15.71 -6.19
C LEU A 229 8.16 14.72 -5.05
N LEU A 230 9.34 14.12 -4.92
CA LEU A 230 9.70 13.20 -3.83
C LEU A 230 9.99 13.94 -2.52
N ASP A 231 10.43 15.19 -2.60
CA ASP A 231 10.89 15.97 -1.46
C ASP A 231 9.77 16.58 -0.60
N ASP A 232 8.52 16.30 -0.94
CA ASP A 232 7.28 16.72 -0.22
C ASP A 232 7.21 18.21 0.23
N SER A 233 8.17 19.05 -0.25
CA SER A 233 8.29 20.47 0.11
C SER A 233 7.32 21.40 -0.64
N TRP A 234 6.63 20.89 -1.68
CA TRP A 234 5.68 21.66 -2.47
C TRP A 234 4.33 21.84 -1.76
N GLN A 235 3.70 23.00 -2.01
CA GLN A 235 2.32 23.28 -1.57
C GLN A 235 1.33 23.21 -2.73
N VAL A 236 1.72 23.62 -3.93
CA VAL A 236 0.89 23.58 -5.14
C VAL A 236 1.60 22.74 -6.20
N LEU A 237 0.94 21.69 -6.67
CA LEU A 237 1.39 20.86 -7.78
C LEU A 237 0.47 21.07 -8.99
N ILE A 238 1.06 21.39 -10.15
CA ILE A 238 0.32 21.54 -11.40
C ILE A 238 0.59 20.32 -12.29
N CYS A 239 -0.46 19.63 -12.69
CA CYS A 239 -0.42 18.43 -13.54
C CYS A 239 -1.13 18.67 -14.87
N ASP A 240 -0.57 18.15 -15.97
CA ASP A 240 -1.26 17.94 -17.23
C ASP A 240 -1.85 16.52 -17.32
N ARG A 241 -2.37 16.12 -18.50
CA ARG A 241 -2.92 14.76 -18.74
C ARG A 241 -1.98 13.65 -18.32
N ARG A 242 -0.67 13.79 -18.50
CA ARG A 242 0.33 12.79 -18.15
C ARG A 242 0.50 12.65 -16.64
N GLY A 243 0.20 13.70 -15.87
CA GLY A 243 0.18 13.66 -14.41
C GLY A 243 -1.08 12.98 -13.82
N GLU A 244 -2.10 12.77 -14.64
CA GLU A 244 -3.27 11.96 -14.23
C GLU A 244 -2.91 10.47 -14.11
N ASP A 245 -1.84 10.03 -14.82
CA ASP A 245 -1.34 8.66 -14.79
C ASP A 245 -0.05 8.55 -13.96
N GLY A 246 0.01 7.60 -13.03
CA GLY A 246 1.24 7.22 -12.33
C GLY A 246 1.56 7.97 -11.04
N LEU A 247 1.03 9.16 -10.76
CA LEU A 247 1.31 9.90 -9.53
C LEU A 247 0.57 9.29 -8.33
N ASN A 248 1.25 9.33 -7.18
CA ASN A 248 0.66 8.99 -5.88
C ASN A 248 0.46 10.29 -5.08
N LEU A 249 -0.79 10.72 -4.94
CA LEU A 249 -1.15 12.02 -4.37
C LEU A 249 -1.89 11.88 -3.02
N HIS A 250 -1.93 10.68 -2.43
CA HIS A 250 -2.56 10.48 -1.14
C HIS A 250 -1.85 11.29 -0.04
N GLY A 251 -2.54 11.56 1.03
CA GLY A 251 -1.99 12.30 2.17
C GLY A 251 -3.04 13.16 2.85
N ASN A 252 -2.66 13.79 3.95
CA ASN A 252 -3.57 14.62 4.73
C ASN A 252 -3.80 16.00 4.08
N ASN A 253 -4.97 16.59 4.28
CA ASN A 253 -5.33 17.94 3.83
C ASN A 253 -5.03 18.16 2.32
N ARG A 254 -5.66 17.35 1.45
CA ARG A 254 -5.49 17.45 -0.01
C ARG A 254 -6.68 18.15 -0.66
N LEU A 255 -6.38 19.06 -1.60
CA LEU A 255 -7.35 19.71 -2.47
C LEU A 255 -7.09 19.31 -3.92
N ALA A 256 -8.06 18.71 -4.58
CA ALA A 256 -8.04 18.44 -6.01
C ALA A 256 -8.73 19.58 -6.76
N VAL A 257 -7.98 20.41 -7.47
CA VAL A 257 -8.51 21.51 -8.26
C VAL A 257 -8.66 21.06 -9.72
N HIS A 258 -9.87 20.91 -10.19
CA HIS A 258 -10.17 20.60 -11.59
C HIS A 258 -10.21 21.92 -12.40
N TYR A 259 -9.01 22.44 -12.69
CA TYR A 259 -8.87 23.69 -13.44
C TYR A 259 -9.41 23.55 -14.87
N SER A 260 -9.14 22.43 -15.52
CA SER A 260 -9.78 22.02 -16.77
C SER A 260 -10.78 20.90 -16.50
N LEU A 261 -11.96 21.05 -17.05
CA LEU A 261 -12.97 20.00 -17.11
C LEU A 261 -12.61 19.01 -18.22
N SER A 262 -13.40 17.96 -18.35
CA SER A 262 -13.36 17.01 -19.47
C SER A 262 -14.76 16.48 -19.73
N ARG A 263 -15.07 16.22 -20.98
CA ARG A 263 -16.26 15.47 -21.37
C ARG A 263 -16.20 14.01 -20.93
N ASP A 264 -15.00 13.43 -20.90
CA ASP A 264 -14.78 12.10 -20.38
C ASP A 264 -14.72 12.12 -18.83
N PHE A 265 -15.78 11.60 -18.20
CA PHE A 265 -15.89 11.53 -16.74
C PHE A 265 -14.84 10.60 -16.11
N ASN A 266 -14.34 9.61 -16.87
CA ASN A 266 -13.30 8.69 -16.38
C ASN A 266 -12.03 9.43 -15.96
N ARG A 267 -11.75 10.56 -16.57
CA ARG A 267 -10.61 11.39 -16.18
C ARG A 267 -10.77 11.96 -14.77
N PHE A 268 -11.98 12.36 -14.38
CA PHE A 268 -12.23 12.78 -13.00
C PHE A 268 -12.06 11.61 -12.01
N GLU A 269 -12.59 10.43 -12.36
CA GLU A 269 -12.41 9.22 -11.55
C GLU A 269 -10.91 8.88 -11.39
N GLN A 270 -10.13 8.96 -12.46
CA GLN A 270 -8.68 8.76 -12.43
C GLN A 270 -7.99 9.79 -11.52
N ARG A 271 -8.29 11.08 -11.66
CA ARG A 271 -7.75 12.16 -10.82
C ARG A 271 -8.04 11.89 -9.34
N LEU A 272 -9.29 11.61 -9.00
CA LEU A 272 -9.72 11.33 -7.63
C LEU A 272 -9.11 10.02 -7.10
N GLY A 273 -8.96 9.03 -7.96
CA GLY A 273 -8.30 7.77 -7.65
C GLY A 273 -6.81 7.92 -7.29
N ARG A 274 -6.14 9.03 -7.65
CA ARG A 274 -4.76 9.32 -7.23
C ARG A 274 -4.65 9.73 -5.76
N PHE A 275 -5.71 10.28 -5.21
CA PHE A 275 -5.79 10.70 -3.81
C PHE A 275 -6.42 9.63 -2.94
N ASN A 276 -7.51 9.01 -3.42
CA ASN A 276 -8.26 8.01 -2.68
C ASN A 276 -7.59 6.63 -2.78
N ARG A 277 -6.37 6.54 -2.25
CA ARG A 277 -5.56 5.33 -2.19
C ARG A 277 -5.35 4.89 -0.75
N TYR A 278 -5.01 3.63 -0.59
CA TYR A 278 -4.59 3.09 0.69
C TYR A 278 -3.50 3.98 1.33
N SER A 279 -3.81 4.52 2.49
CA SER A 279 -2.97 5.51 3.17
C SER A 279 -2.09 4.90 4.26
N GLY A 280 -2.02 3.57 4.33
CA GLY A 280 -1.33 2.89 5.42
C GLY A 280 -1.99 3.18 6.77
N ASN A 281 -1.19 3.24 7.82
CA ASN A 281 -1.66 3.54 9.18
C ASN A 281 -1.78 5.05 9.47
N LEU A 282 -2.02 5.88 8.48
CA LEU A 282 -2.27 7.30 8.67
C LEU A 282 -3.63 7.49 9.36
N ARG A 283 -3.65 7.35 10.68
CA ARG A 283 -4.85 7.65 11.48
C ARG A 283 -5.20 9.12 11.30
N GLY A 284 -6.46 9.39 10.93
CA GLY A 284 -6.99 10.75 10.83
C GLY A 284 -6.74 11.45 9.49
N VAL A 285 -6.48 10.72 8.41
CA VAL A 285 -6.47 11.30 7.06
C VAL A 285 -7.87 11.83 6.74
N LYS A 286 -7.92 13.11 6.39
CA LYS A 286 -9.18 13.77 6.04
C LYS A 286 -9.57 13.43 4.61
N PRO A 287 -10.88 13.34 4.32
CA PRO A 287 -11.38 13.15 2.97
C PRO A 287 -10.88 14.24 2.02
N VAL A 288 -10.63 13.85 0.77
CA VAL A 288 -10.13 14.74 -0.27
C VAL A 288 -11.24 15.70 -0.72
N LYS A 289 -10.95 16.99 -0.73
CA LYS A 289 -11.85 18.01 -1.27
C LYS A 289 -11.60 18.20 -2.76
N SER A 290 -12.67 18.31 -3.53
CA SER A 290 -12.63 18.67 -4.94
C SER A 290 -13.08 20.12 -5.14
N LEU A 291 -12.43 20.81 -6.05
CA LEU A 291 -12.78 22.19 -6.43
C LEU A 291 -12.90 22.29 -7.95
N VAL A 292 -13.97 22.90 -8.43
CA VAL A 292 -14.12 23.33 -9.84
C VAL A 292 -14.29 24.83 -9.93
N LEU A 293 -13.90 25.39 -11.08
CA LEU A 293 -14.02 26.81 -11.36
C LEU A 293 -15.08 26.99 -12.47
N LEU A 294 -16.10 27.76 -12.19
CA LEU A 294 -17.27 27.97 -13.07
C LEU A 294 -17.66 29.46 -13.14
N PRO A 295 -18.28 29.93 -14.23
CA PRO A 295 -18.98 31.21 -14.21
C PRO A 295 -20.16 31.13 -13.24
N GLU A 296 -20.56 32.26 -12.64
CA GLU A 296 -21.71 32.35 -11.73
C GLU A 296 -23.03 32.00 -12.43
N ARG A 297 -23.05 32.11 -13.75
CA ARG A 297 -24.25 31.84 -14.59
C ARG A 297 -24.33 30.36 -14.98
N ASP A 298 -25.53 29.83 -14.96
CA ASP A 298 -25.78 28.45 -15.42
C ASP A 298 -25.46 28.32 -16.93
N GLY A 299 -25.02 27.15 -17.33
CA GLY A 299 -24.62 26.82 -18.69
C GLY A 299 -24.03 25.42 -18.78
N LEU A 300 -23.50 25.08 -19.96
CA LEU A 300 -23.03 23.74 -20.25
C LEU A 300 -22.04 23.21 -19.21
N ARG A 301 -21.06 24.03 -18.80
CA ARG A 301 -20.06 23.65 -17.77
C ARG A 301 -20.71 23.37 -16.41
N ALA A 302 -21.66 24.24 -16.01
CA ALA A 302 -22.37 24.11 -14.74
C ALA A 302 -23.28 22.88 -14.73
N ASP A 303 -24.05 22.64 -15.82
CA ASP A 303 -24.96 21.51 -15.93
C ASP A 303 -24.20 20.17 -16.01
N TRP A 304 -23.09 20.13 -16.73
CA TRP A 304 -22.22 18.96 -16.77
C TRP A 304 -21.67 18.61 -15.40
N VAL A 305 -21.10 19.60 -14.70
CA VAL A 305 -20.55 19.41 -13.34
C VAL A 305 -21.65 18.99 -12.37
N LYS A 306 -22.86 19.56 -12.49
CA LYS A 306 -24.01 19.20 -11.66
C LYS A 306 -24.48 17.77 -11.92
N LEU A 307 -24.48 17.32 -13.16
CA LEU A 307 -24.77 15.93 -13.51
C LEU A 307 -23.75 14.97 -12.91
N LEU A 308 -22.45 15.30 -12.97
CA LEU A 308 -21.39 14.49 -12.38
C LEU A 308 -21.46 14.45 -10.85
N ASP A 309 -21.75 15.58 -10.21
CA ASP A 309 -21.80 15.70 -8.75
C ASP A 309 -23.10 15.09 -8.18
N GLU A 310 -24.23 15.66 -8.53
CA GLU A 310 -25.53 15.31 -7.97
C GLU A 310 -26.17 14.09 -8.65
N GLY A 311 -25.92 13.89 -9.96
CA GLY A 311 -26.45 12.76 -10.72
C GLY A 311 -25.68 11.47 -10.45
N THR A 312 -24.36 11.50 -10.59
CA THR A 312 -23.54 10.28 -10.45
C THR A 312 -22.94 10.08 -9.07
N GLY A 313 -22.75 11.16 -8.29
CA GLY A 313 -22.09 11.15 -7.00
C GLY A 313 -20.56 10.99 -7.08
N LEU A 314 -19.96 11.28 -8.24
CA LEU A 314 -18.54 11.08 -8.54
C LEU A 314 -17.57 11.72 -7.51
N PHE A 315 -17.92 12.88 -6.99
CA PHE A 315 -17.08 13.60 -6.02
C PHE A 315 -17.29 13.18 -4.56
N HIS A 316 -18.28 12.33 -4.30
CA HIS A 316 -18.61 11.84 -2.96
C HIS A 316 -18.13 10.41 -2.73
N ARG A 317 -18.04 9.62 -3.80
CA ARG A 317 -17.63 8.21 -3.75
C ARG A 317 -17.12 7.75 -5.11
N SER A 318 -16.30 6.70 -5.13
CA SER A 318 -15.81 6.11 -6.37
C SER A 318 -16.98 5.54 -7.20
N VAL A 319 -16.95 5.77 -8.50
CA VAL A 319 -17.88 5.19 -9.47
C VAL A 319 -17.21 4.18 -10.40
N ALA A 320 -15.99 3.73 -10.04
CA ALA A 320 -15.19 2.82 -10.86
C ALA A 320 -15.91 1.52 -11.20
N SER A 321 -16.71 0.97 -10.27
CA SER A 321 -17.51 -0.23 -10.52
C SER A 321 -18.64 -0.04 -11.53
N LEU A 322 -19.05 1.21 -11.80
CA LEU A 322 -20.11 1.57 -12.73
C LEU A 322 -19.58 2.19 -14.03
N GLN A 323 -18.28 2.26 -14.20
CA GLN A 323 -17.60 3.03 -15.23
C GLN A 323 -18.11 2.71 -16.64
N PHE A 324 -18.28 1.42 -16.96
CA PHE A 324 -18.74 0.99 -18.27
C PHE A 324 -20.18 1.46 -18.56
N VAL A 325 -21.09 1.18 -17.63
CA VAL A 325 -22.52 1.53 -17.79
C VAL A 325 -22.73 3.04 -17.79
N LEU A 326 -21.95 3.77 -16.95
CA LEU A 326 -21.99 5.25 -16.95
C LEU A 326 -21.48 5.83 -18.27
N SER A 327 -20.41 5.31 -18.86
CA SER A 327 -19.91 5.77 -20.15
C SER A 327 -21.00 5.69 -21.21
N GLU A 328 -21.66 4.55 -21.34
CA GLU A 328 -22.75 4.37 -22.31
C GLU A 328 -23.91 5.37 -22.11
N GLN A 329 -24.32 5.57 -20.86
CA GLN A 329 -25.43 6.48 -20.55
C GLN A 329 -25.06 7.96 -20.78
N LEU A 330 -23.83 8.34 -20.46
CA LEU A 330 -23.33 9.70 -20.69
C LEU A 330 -23.10 9.98 -22.18
N ASP A 331 -22.69 9.00 -22.96
CA ASP A 331 -22.57 9.12 -24.42
C ASP A 331 -23.92 9.36 -25.07
N VAL A 332 -24.99 8.78 -24.52
CA VAL A 332 -26.39 9.10 -24.99
C VAL A 332 -26.72 10.56 -24.67
N VAL A 333 -26.45 11.04 -23.47
CA VAL A 333 -26.67 12.44 -23.06
C VAL A 333 -25.98 13.42 -24.01
N TRP A 334 -24.70 13.14 -24.31
CA TRP A 334 -23.91 13.99 -25.21
C TRP A 334 -24.41 13.95 -26.64
N ARG A 335 -24.90 12.82 -27.11
CA ARG A 335 -25.53 12.69 -28.44
C ARG A 335 -26.82 13.49 -28.52
N ASP A 336 -27.65 13.41 -27.48
CA ASP A 336 -28.91 14.11 -27.41
C ASP A 336 -28.74 15.62 -27.23
N TYR A 337 -27.66 16.08 -26.60
CA TYR A 337 -27.31 17.48 -26.44
C TYR A 337 -27.24 18.21 -27.79
N VAL A 338 -26.74 17.56 -28.83
CA VAL A 338 -26.63 18.15 -30.18
C VAL A 338 -27.97 18.76 -30.65
N GLY A 339 -29.06 18.04 -30.46
CA GLY A 339 -30.39 18.48 -30.92
C GLY A 339 -31.25 19.18 -29.85
N GLN A 340 -31.16 18.71 -28.61
CA GLN A 340 -32.07 19.12 -27.54
C GLN A 340 -31.50 20.21 -26.61
N GLY A 341 -30.18 20.44 -26.66
CA GLY A 341 -29.52 21.44 -25.83
C GLY A 341 -29.42 21.03 -24.36
N LEU A 342 -29.28 22.02 -23.46
CA LEU A 342 -29.00 21.83 -22.05
C LEU A 342 -30.04 21.03 -21.26
N ALA A 343 -31.28 20.93 -21.74
CA ALA A 343 -32.34 20.19 -21.05
C ALA A 343 -31.99 18.74 -20.78
N VAL A 344 -31.22 18.11 -21.67
CA VAL A 344 -30.83 16.70 -21.55
C VAL A 344 -29.98 16.40 -20.27
N PHE A 345 -29.18 17.37 -19.81
CA PHE A 345 -28.38 17.23 -18.60
C PHE A 345 -29.27 17.23 -17.35
N HIS A 346 -30.31 18.07 -17.31
CA HIS A 346 -31.27 18.10 -16.21
C HIS A 346 -32.10 16.82 -16.16
N GLU A 347 -32.56 16.33 -17.31
CA GLU A 347 -33.28 15.06 -17.40
C GLU A 347 -32.42 13.89 -16.96
N ALA A 348 -31.16 13.85 -17.41
CA ALA A 348 -30.20 12.83 -17.02
C ALA A 348 -29.91 12.90 -15.52
N GLN A 349 -29.72 14.10 -14.94
CA GLN A 349 -29.50 14.29 -13.50
C GLN A 349 -30.67 13.70 -12.69
N GLN A 350 -31.94 14.03 -13.07
CA GLN A 350 -33.12 13.49 -12.40
C GLN A 350 -33.20 11.96 -12.50
N ARG A 351 -32.90 11.40 -13.66
CA ARG A 351 -32.89 9.95 -13.90
C ARG A 351 -31.79 9.23 -13.09
N PHE A 352 -30.63 9.84 -12.91
CA PHE A 352 -29.49 9.21 -12.26
C PHE A 352 -29.57 9.31 -10.73
N SER A 353 -30.12 10.41 -10.22
CA SER A 353 -30.15 10.73 -8.80
C SER A 353 -31.26 10.01 -8.03
N GLY A 354 -31.14 10.02 -6.69
CA GLY A 354 -32.15 9.50 -5.77
C GLY A 354 -31.99 8.01 -5.43
N GLU A 355 -32.73 7.56 -4.41
CA GLU A 355 -32.66 6.18 -3.89
C GLU A 355 -33.09 5.11 -4.89
N ASN A 356 -34.00 5.47 -5.82
CA ASN A 356 -34.48 4.63 -6.90
C ASN A 356 -33.94 5.07 -8.28
N GLY A 357 -32.98 5.98 -8.29
CA GLY A 357 -32.34 6.44 -9.52
C GLY A 357 -31.46 5.34 -10.16
N PHE A 358 -31.11 5.57 -11.41
CA PHE A 358 -30.30 4.64 -12.19
C PHE A 358 -29.01 4.22 -11.47
N ILE A 359 -28.29 5.17 -10.88
CA ILE A 359 -27.03 4.89 -10.16
C ILE A 359 -27.25 3.97 -8.96
N ALA A 360 -28.31 4.22 -8.19
CA ALA A 360 -28.64 3.39 -7.04
C ALA A 360 -29.03 1.95 -7.44
N GLN A 361 -29.76 1.81 -8.55
CA GLN A 361 -30.14 0.50 -9.07
C GLN A 361 -28.93 -0.28 -9.59
N GLU A 362 -28.05 0.35 -10.36
CA GLU A 362 -26.84 -0.31 -10.86
C GLU A 362 -25.87 -0.69 -9.73
N ARG A 363 -25.73 0.16 -8.71
CA ARG A 363 -24.98 -0.20 -7.50
C ARG A 363 -25.55 -1.42 -6.78
N LYS A 364 -26.89 -1.49 -6.64
CA LYS A 364 -27.55 -2.66 -6.06
C LYS A 364 -27.28 -3.92 -6.89
N ARG A 365 -27.26 -3.83 -8.22
CA ARG A 365 -26.92 -4.95 -9.11
C ARG A 365 -25.47 -5.39 -8.93
N VAL A 366 -24.53 -4.44 -8.91
CA VAL A 366 -23.12 -4.74 -8.69
C VAL A 366 -22.93 -5.36 -7.31
N LEU A 367 -23.52 -4.78 -6.27
CA LEU A 367 -23.46 -5.33 -4.91
C LEU A 367 -24.09 -6.73 -4.83
N ALA A 368 -25.21 -6.96 -5.50
CA ALA A 368 -25.81 -8.30 -5.54
C ALA A 368 -24.90 -9.30 -6.24
N GLN A 369 -24.29 -8.94 -7.36
CA GLN A 369 -23.29 -9.77 -8.03
C GLN A 369 -22.06 -10.02 -7.17
N GLU A 370 -21.60 -9.00 -6.48
CA GLU A 370 -20.43 -9.09 -5.60
C GLU A 370 -20.72 -9.84 -4.31
N ASN A 371 -21.88 -9.65 -3.68
CA ASN A 371 -22.33 -10.44 -2.53
C ASN A 371 -22.56 -11.91 -2.90
N LEU A 372 -22.92 -12.17 -4.14
CA LEU A 372 -22.87 -13.52 -4.69
C LEU A 372 -21.44 -14.09 -4.69
N LEU A 373 -20.40 -13.32 -4.65
CA LEU A 373 -18.99 -13.71 -4.72
C LEU A 373 -18.28 -13.67 -3.36
N SER A 374 -18.81 -12.95 -2.36
CA SER A 374 -18.25 -12.88 -1.01
C SER A 374 -19.06 -13.71 -0.03
N MET A 375 -18.44 -14.69 0.62
CA MET A 375 -19.03 -15.34 1.77
C MET A 375 -18.81 -14.46 3.01
N GLU A 376 -19.84 -14.24 3.84
CA GLU A 376 -19.71 -13.50 5.12
C GLU A 376 -18.60 -14.07 6.01
N GLN A 377 -18.34 -15.39 5.93
CA GLN A 377 -17.25 -16.04 6.66
C GLN A 377 -15.85 -15.56 6.26
N GLU A 378 -15.65 -15.12 5.01
CA GLU A 378 -14.34 -14.61 4.56
C GLU A 378 -14.02 -13.23 5.15
N VAL A 379 -15.03 -12.38 5.42
CA VAL A 379 -14.83 -11.06 6.03
C VAL A 379 -14.42 -11.19 7.49
N ILE A 380 -15.04 -12.11 8.24
CA ILE A 380 -14.68 -12.39 9.64
C ILE A 380 -13.26 -12.97 9.70
N ALA A 381 -12.96 -13.95 8.85
CA ALA A 381 -11.64 -14.56 8.76
C ALA A 381 -10.55 -13.55 8.33
N ALA A 382 -10.86 -12.63 7.43
CA ALA A 382 -9.93 -11.57 7.01
C ALA A 382 -9.65 -10.57 8.14
N ARG A 383 -10.64 -10.27 8.97
CA ARG A 383 -10.48 -9.40 10.15
C ARG A 383 -9.63 -10.08 11.22
N GLU A 384 -9.95 -11.33 11.56
CA GLU A 384 -9.17 -12.12 12.51
C GLU A 384 -7.72 -12.29 12.04
N PHE A 385 -7.53 -12.57 10.74
CA PHE A 385 -6.20 -12.63 10.14
C PHE A 385 -5.45 -11.28 10.21
N SER A 386 -6.15 -10.17 9.99
CA SER A 386 -5.56 -8.82 10.11
C SER A 386 -5.14 -8.51 11.55
N GLU A 387 -5.94 -8.90 12.54
CA GLU A 387 -5.62 -8.75 13.95
C GLU A 387 -4.41 -9.63 14.33
N GLN A 388 -4.39 -10.89 13.90
CA GLN A 388 -3.25 -11.81 14.09
C GLN A 388 -1.97 -11.29 13.40
N LEU A 389 -2.12 -10.71 12.22
CA LEU A 389 -0.98 -10.11 11.51
C LEU A 389 -0.42 -8.90 12.25
N ALA A 390 -1.27 -8.07 12.85
CA ALA A 390 -0.86 -6.93 13.66
C ALA A 390 -0.11 -7.38 14.93
N GLU A 391 -0.62 -8.39 15.64
CA GLU A 391 0.06 -8.98 16.79
C GLU A 391 1.40 -9.59 16.39
N SER A 392 1.45 -10.34 15.27
CA SER A 392 2.70 -10.89 14.72
C SER A 392 3.72 -9.82 14.33
N GLU A 393 3.28 -8.65 13.88
CA GLU A 393 4.16 -7.52 13.58
C GLU A 393 4.76 -6.90 14.84
N ASP A 394 4.00 -6.79 15.92
CA ASP A 394 4.49 -6.30 17.20
C ASP A 394 5.53 -7.26 17.79
N ASP A 395 5.28 -8.56 17.74
CA ASP A 395 6.23 -9.61 18.17
C ASP A 395 7.52 -9.57 17.32
N ALA A 396 7.38 -9.44 15.99
CA ALA A 396 8.52 -9.34 15.10
C ALA A 396 9.33 -8.05 15.31
N GLU A 397 8.69 -6.95 15.70
CA GLU A 397 9.38 -5.72 16.07
C GLU A 397 10.17 -5.89 17.36
N GLU A 398 9.65 -6.61 18.34
CA GLU A 398 10.33 -6.89 19.60
C GLU A 398 11.57 -7.79 19.38
N GLN A 399 11.43 -8.87 18.61
CA GLN A 399 12.55 -9.73 18.22
C GLN A 399 13.62 -8.96 17.42
N ALA A 400 13.21 -8.07 16.54
CA ALA A 400 14.14 -7.23 15.79
C ALA A 400 14.89 -6.23 16.69
N LYS A 401 14.31 -5.80 17.81
CA LYS A 401 15.02 -4.98 18.82
C LYS A 401 16.16 -5.75 19.46
N ASP A 402 15.97 -7.02 19.77
CA ASP A 402 17.01 -7.88 20.33
C ASP A 402 18.14 -8.11 19.32
N MET A 403 17.81 -8.39 18.07
CA MET A 403 18.78 -8.48 16.98
C MET A 403 19.59 -7.18 16.84
N LEU A 404 18.92 -6.03 16.85
CA LEU A 404 19.55 -4.72 16.76
C LEU A 404 20.48 -4.46 17.95
N ALA A 405 20.06 -4.82 19.17
CA ALA A 405 20.89 -4.71 20.36
C ALA A 405 22.14 -5.58 20.26
N TRP A 406 21.99 -6.81 19.75
CA TRP A 406 23.12 -7.69 19.47
C TRP A 406 24.07 -7.10 18.42
N MET A 407 23.55 -6.59 17.29
CA MET A 407 24.33 -5.94 16.23
C MET A 407 25.16 -4.77 16.78
N CYS A 408 24.54 -3.91 17.58
CA CYS A 408 25.23 -2.78 18.20
C CYS A 408 26.40 -3.24 19.12
N LYS A 409 26.17 -4.32 19.86
CA LYS A 409 27.15 -4.85 20.82
C LYS A 409 28.29 -5.64 20.16
N ALA A 410 27.90 -6.56 19.25
CA ALA A 410 28.82 -7.51 18.62
C ALA A 410 29.64 -6.89 17.49
N LEU A 411 29.05 -5.99 16.72
CA LEU A 411 29.66 -5.38 15.54
C LEU A 411 30.16 -3.95 15.78
N GLY A 412 29.97 -3.40 16.98
CA GLY A 412 30.43 -2.06 17.33
C GLY A 412 29.64 -0.91 16.71
N PHE A 413 28.35 -1.12 16.49
CA PHE A 413 27.48 -0.05 16.04
C PHE A 413 26.93 0.78 17.20
N LYS A 414 26.75 2.09 16.92
CA LYS A 414 25.99 3.00 17.74
C LYS A 414 24.72 3.43 17.01
N ARG A 415 23.60 3.38 17.72
CA ARG A 415 22.31 3.80 17.23
C ARG A 415 22.11 5.30 17.48
N GLU A 416 21.91 6.07 16.42
CA GLU A 416 21.52 7.49 16.49
C GLU A 416 20.05 7.64 16.10
N LYS A 417 19.21 8.07 17.05
CA LYS A 417 17.78 8.34 16.81
C LYS A 417 17.60 9.71 16.16
N TYR A 418 16.59 9.82 15.27
CA TYR A 418 16.22 11.07 14.64
C TYR A 418 14.84 11.52 15.11
N PRO A 419 14.62 12.86 15.27
CA PRO A 419 13.34 13.39 15.72
C PRO A 419 12.16 13.09 14.78
N GLU A 420 12.45 12.94 13.49
CA GLU A 420 11.47 12.70 12.42
C GLU A 420 11.10 11.20 12.27
N GLY A 421 11.64 10.35 13.12
CA GLY A 421 11.47 8.90 13.06
C GLY A 421 12.68 8.16 12.51
N GLY A 422 12.79 6.87 12.87
CA GLY A 422 13.92 6.04 12.47
C GLY A 422 15.22 6.30 13.21
N PHE A 423 16.27 5.62 12.79
CA PHE A 423 17.63 5.73 13.34
C PHE A 423 18.67 5.41 12.28
N ARG A 424 19.92 5.84 12.54
CA ARG A 424 21.10 5.42 11.78
C ARG A 424 22.00 4.55 12.61
N LEU A 425 22.73 3.66 11.95
CA LEU A 425 23.80 2.86 12.56
C LEU A 425 25.15 3.47 12.17
N ARG A 426 25.92 3.88 13.15
CA ARG A 426 27.29 4.36 12.95
C ARG A 426 28.27 3.45 13.66
N PHE A 427 29.46 3.24 13.06
CA PHE A 427 30.56 2.60 13.78
C PHE A 427 31.06 3.52 14.89
N GLU A 428 31.10 3.01 16.10
CA GLU A 428 31.66 3.73 17.24
C GLU A 428 33.19 3.62 17.21
N ARG A 429 33.87 4.68 16.81
CA ARG A 429 35.29 4.83 16.98
C ARG A 429 35.54 5.30 18.44
N GLY A 430 35.50 4.36 19.38
CA GLY A 430 35.80 4.69 20.77
C GLY A 430 37.32 4.65 21.07
N GLU A 431 37.77 5.49 22.00
CA GLU A 431 39.15 5.45 22.55
C GLU A 431 39.48 4.12 23.24
N TYR A 432 38.45 3.32 23.57
CA TYR A 432 38.56 1.95 24.05
C TYR A 432 38.13 1.01 22.93
N GLN A 433 39.11 0.39 22.27
CA GLN A 433 38.86 -0.67 21.28
C GLN A 433 38.13 -1.85 21.97
N ARG A 434 36.81 -1.84 21.95
CA ARG A 434 36.05 -3.05 22.23
C ARG A 434 36.37 -4.06 21.13
N GLN A 435 36.72 -5.26 21.50
CA GLN A 435 36.82 -6.36 20.56
C GLN A 435 35.44 -6.60 19.96
N THR A 436 35.29 -6.32 18.67
CA THR A 436 34.11 -6.66 17.92
C THR A 436 34.22 -8.11 17.43
N LEU A 437 33.06 -8.72 17.12
CA LEU A 437 33.00 -10.10 16.62
C LEU A 437 33.81 -10.24 15.31
N VAL A 438 33.76 -9.25 14.47
CA VAL A 438 34.55 -9.12 13.24
C VAL A 438 35.24 -7.78 13.28
N ASP A 439 36.50 -7.70 12.83
CA ASP A 439 37.17 -6.42 12.65
C ASP A 439 36.38 -5.50 11.76
N VAL A 440 36.25 -4.22 12.17
CA VAL A 440 35.40 -3.22 11.44
C VAL A 440 35.84 -3.05 10.00
N GLY A 441 37.16 -3.06 9.71
CA GLY A 441 37.67 -3.00 8.34
C GLY A 441 37.24 -4.21 7.53
N THR A 442 37.41 -5.40 8.07
CA THR A 442 37.00 -6.67 7.46
C THR A 442 35.46 -6.70 7.20
N PHE A 443 34.67 -6.18 8.15
CA PHE A 443 33.24 -6.11 7.99
C PHE A 443 32.84 -5.14 6.85
N ILE A 444 33.47 -3.96 6.81
CA ILE A 444 33.23 -2.99 5.73
C ILE A 444 33.63 -3.58 4.37
N ASP A 445 34.81 -4.14 4.27
CA ASP A 445 35.35 -4.61 3.00
C ASP A 445 34.61 -5.84 2.43
N ASN A 446 34.20 -6.78 3.29
CA ASN A 446 33.59 -8.03 2.84
C ASN A 446 32.07 -8.06 2.93
N CYS A 447 31.49 -7.25 3.81
CA CYS A 447 30.05 -7.31 4.08
C CYS A 447 29.31 -6.07 3.56
N LEU A 448 29.91 -4.88 3.59
CA LEU A 448 29.26 -3.66 3.13
C LEU A 448 29.56 -3.33 1.67
N LEU A 449 30.79 -3.56 1.17
CA LEU A 449 31.14 -3.27 -0.22
C LEU A 449 30.47 -4.24 -1.23
N GLY A 450 30.10 -5.43 -0.79
CA GLY A 450 29.35 -6.41 -1.61
C GLY A 450 27.86 -6.17 -1.68
N LEU A 451 27.30 -5.23 -0.89
CA LEU A 451 25.91 -4.87 -0.96
C LEU A 451 25.68 -3.93 -2.12
N ASP A 452 24.68 -4.24 -2.93
CA ASP A 452 24.25 -3.34 -4.01
C ASP A 452 23.49 -2.15 -3.40
N PHE A 453 24.18 -1.01 -3.34
CA PHE A 453 23.63 0.26 -2.88
C PHE A 453 22.99 1.06 -4.02
N SER A 454 22.70 0.44 -5.17
CA SER A 454 22.16 1.12 -6.35
C SER A 454 20.89 1.92 -6.08
N GLU A 455 20.12 1.53 -5.04
CA GLU A 455 18.92 2.23 -4.60
C GLU A 455 19.02 2.77 -3.16
N GLY A 456 20.11 2.56 -2.45
CA GLY A 456 20.21 2.83 -1.04
C GLY A 456 21.50 3.52 -0.61
N TYR A 457 21.40 4.25 0.49
CA TYR A 457 22.56 4.80 1.17
C TYR A 457 23.24 3.72 2.01
N PRO A 458 24.58 3.80 2.22
CA PRO A 458 25.27 2.92 3.15
C PRO A 458 24.59 2.91 4.52
N PRO A 459 24.64 1.81 5.30
CA PRO A 459 23.99 1.76 6.63
C PRO A 459 24.37 2.88 7.58
N SER A 460 25.55 3.47 7.39
CA SER A 460 26.01 4.65 8.15
C SER A 460 25.29 5.96 7.81
N THR A 461 24.62 6.02 6.67
CA THR A 461 23.89 7.21 6.19
C THR A 461 22.41 6.96 5.99
N ALA A 462 22.01 5.70 5.79
CA ALA A 462 20.61 5.32 5.62
C ALA A 462 19.85 5.46 6.95
N MET A 463 18.66 6.08 6.88
CA MET A 463 17.71 6.03 7.98
C MET A 463 16.95 4.71 7.93
N MET A 464 16.89 4.02 9.05
CA MET A 464 16.26 2.70 9.18
C MET A 464 15.23 2.70 10.30
N SER A 465 14.21 1.86 10.18
CA SER A 465 13.26 1.60 11.26
C SER A 465 12.93 0.11 11.36
N LEU A 466 12.59 -0.32 12.57
CA LEU A 466 12.02 -1.64 12.83
C LEU A 466 10.52 -1.67 12.55
N SER A 467 9.86 -0.52 12.57
CA SER A 467 8.43 -0.38 12.38
C SER A 467 8.08 -0.19 10.90
N ARG A 468 7.22 -1.05 10.35
CA ARG A 468 6.67 -0.89 8.99
C ARG A 468 5.84 0.37 8.86
N THR A 469 5.20 0.79 9.93
CA THR A 469 4.41 2.02 9.97
C THR A 469 5.29 3.26 9.77
N GLU A 470 6.43 3.33 10.47
CA GLU A 470 7.40 4.42 10.25
C GLU A 470 7.95 4.41 8.82
N VAL A 471 8.30 3.23 8.29
CA VAL A 471 8.79 3.09 6.91
C VAL A 471 7.74 3.54 5.89
N GLY A 472 6.46 3.21 6.11
CA GLY A 472 5.36 3.64 5.24
C GLY A 472 5.10 5.16 5.27
N ASN A 473 5.37 5.80 6.39
CA ASN A 473 5.14 7.23 6.59
C ASN A 473 6.28 8.12 6.08
N HIS A 474 7.49 7.57 5.96
CA HIS A 474 8.69 8.32 5.62
C HIS A 474 9.43 7.71 4.41
N LYS A 475 9.43 8.41 3.28
CA LYS A 475 9.99 7.91 2.00
C LYS A 475 11.50 7.58 2.03
N HIS A 476 12.22 8.07 3.03
CA HIS A 476 13.69 7.89 3.16
C HIS A 476 14.09 6.97 4.32
N VAL A 477 13.10 6.30 4.92
CA VAL A 477 13.35 5.34 6.00
C VAL A 477 13.22 3.93 5.45
N TYR A 478 14.28 3.14 5.60
CA TYR A 478 14.34 1.76 5.12
C TYR A 478 13.96 0.78 6.23
N PRO A 479 13.28 -0.33 5.93
CA PRO A 479 12.97 -1.34 6.92
C PRO A 479 14.24 -2.10 7.36
N LEU A 480 14.50 -2.21 8.65
CA LEU A 480 15.51 -3.11 9.19
C LEU A 480 14.86 -4.47 9.48
N ARG A 481 14.61 -5.23 8.43
CA ARG A 481 13.89 -6.51 8.46
C ARG A 481 14.58 -7.56 7.59
N TYR A 482 14.24 -8.82 7.81
CA TYR A 482 14.67 -9.93 6.96
C TYR A 482 14.27 -9.67 5.49
N GLY A 483 15.16 -10.00 4.57
CA GLY A 483 15.01 -9.67 3.14
C GLY A 483 15.72 -8.37 2.71
N GLN A 484 16.17 -7.56 3.69
CA GLN A 484 17.00 -6.40 3.41
C GLN A 484 18.47 -6.85 3.37
N PRO A 485 19.23 -6.50 2.32
CA PRO A 485 20.59 -7.04 2.10
C PRO A 485 21.55 -6.89 3.29
N PHE A 486 21.48 -5.78 4.00
CA PHE A 486 22.30 -5.58 5.19
C PHE A 486 21.96 -6.57 6.31
N VAL A 487 20.67 -6.81 6.57
CA VAL A 487 20.19 -7.77 7.58
C VAL A 487 20.60 -9.19 7.19
N GLU A 488 20.47 -9.55 5.93
CA GLU A 488 20.87 -10.87 5.41
C GLU A 488 22.37 -11.10 5.53
N THR A 489 23.19 -10.08 5.24
CA THR A 489 24.64 -10.16 5.41
C THR A 489 25.03 -10.37 6.87
N VAL A 490 24.39 -9.63 7.79
CA VAL A 490 24.62 -9.80 9.23
C VAL A 490 24.19 -11.20 9.68
N TRP A 491 23.07 -11.68 9.17
CA TRP A 491 22.57 -13.03 9.46
C TRP A 491 23.54 -14.12 8.97
N GLN A 492 24.03 -14.00 7.74
CA GLN A 492 25.05 -14.91 7.19
C GLN A 492 26.33 -14.89 8.02
N LEU A 493 26.76 -13.72 8.46
CA LEU A 493 27.91 -13.58 9.36
C LEU A 493 27.69 -14.34 10.67
N MET A 494 26.51 -14.18 11.29
CA MET A 494 26.15 -14.90 12.50
C MET A 494 26.16 -16.43 12.33
N GLN A 495 25.66 -16.91 11.20
CA GLN A 495 25.62 -18.33 10.89
C GLN A 495 27.00 -18.91 10.59
N SER A 496 27.88 -18.12 9.96
CA SER A 496 29.23 -18.60 9.58
C SER A 496 30.26 -18.47 10.69
N ASP A 497 30.07 -17.63 11.71
CA ASP A 497 30.99 -17.40 12.79
C ASP A 497 30.64 -18.26 14.01
N PRO A 498 31.44 -19.31 14.34
CA PRO A 498 31.14 -20.20 15.44
C PRO A 498 31.30 -19.53 16.83
N ARG A 499 31.98 -18.39 16.92
CA ARG A 499 32.25 -17.71 18.20
C ARG A 499 31.00 -17.17 18.89
N GLY A 500 29.93 -16.90 18.16
CA GLY A 500 28.63 -16.48 18.68
C GLY A 500 27.70 -17.64 19.05
N ALA A 501 27.96 -18.84 18.50
CA ALA A 501 27.10 -20.00 18.65
C ALA A 501 27.46 -20.90 19.83
N SER A 502 28.61 -20.70 20.45
CA SER A 502 29.05 -21.50 21.62
C SER A 502 29.69 -20.65 22.67
N MET A 503 29.44 -21.01 23.94
CA MET A 503 30.08 -20.40 25.09
C MET A 503 30.27 -21.42 26.22
N ALA A 504 31.27 -21.19 27.01
CA ALA A 504 31.47 -21.94 28.26
C ALA A 504 31.78 -20.97 29.39
N LEU A 505 31.18 -21.18 30.53
CA LEU A 505 31.39 -20.36 31.71
C LEU A 505 31.42 -21.19 32.97
N LEU A 506 32.14 -20.68 33.94
CA LEU A 506 32.18 -21.20 35.29
C LEU A 506 31.23 -20.37 36.15
N ARG A 507 30.26 -21.00 36.75
CA ARG A 507 29.28 -20.37 37.66
C ARG A 507 29.66 -20.74 39.09
N VAL A 508 30.30 -19.79 39.77
CA VAL A 508 30.77 -19.96 41.15
C VAL A 508 29.61 -19.62 42.09
N LEU A 509 29.10 -20.62 42.76
CA LEU A 509 27.99 -20.50 43.71
C LEU A 509 28.47 -19.92 45.06
N SER A 510 27.57 -19.17 45.71
CA SER A 510 27.83 -18.73 47.08
C SER A 510 27.85 -19.93 48.04
N SER A 511 28.52 -19.79 49.15
CA SER A 511 28.74 -20.87 50.17
C SER A 511 27.45 -21.44 50.80
N ALA A 512 26.30 -20.90 50.48
CA ALA A 512 25.00 -21.41 50.93
C ALA A 512 24.49 -22.65 50.16
N VAL A 513 25.13 -22.99 49.01
CA VAL A 513 24.77 -24.14 48.20
C VAL A 513 25.74 -25.27 48.41
N ALA A 514 25.30 -26.42 48.94
CA ALA A 514 26.14 -27.60 49.19
C ALA A 514 26.35 -28.38 47.89
N LEU A 515 27.43 -28.08 47.16
CA LEU A 515 27.94 -28.93 46.08
C LEU A 515 29.09 -29.77 46.62
N LYS A 516 29.09 -31.07 46.32
CA LYS A 516 30.18 -31.98 46.74
C LYS A 516 31.31 -32.07 45.72
N GLN A 517 30.99 -31.80 44.45
CA GLN A 517 31.89 -31.79 43.29
C GLN A 517 31.36 -30.84 42.23
N PRO A 518 32.19 -30.33 41.32
CA PRO A 518 31.73 -29.55 40.20
C PRO A 518 30.73 -30.35 39.37
N HIS A 519 29.76 -29.63 38.82
CA HIS A 519 28.69 -30.23 38.02
C HIS A 519 28.54 -29.48 36.73
N THR A 520 28.60 -30.17 35.61
CA THR A 520 28.54 -29.58 34.28
C THR A 520 27.14 -29.72 33.70
N TRP A 521 26.65 -28.64 33.18
CA TRP A 521 25.40 -28.58 32.45
C TRP A 521 25.62 -28.05 31.04
N PHE A 522 25.00 -28.67 30.05
CA PHE A 522 24.99 -28.25 28.67
C PHE A 522 23.61 -27.79 28.25
N HIS A 523 23.53 -26.63 27.65
CA HIS A 523 22.35 -26.13 27.01
C HIS A 523 22.52 -26.22 25.51
N PHE A 524 21.60 -26.87 24.81
CA PHE A 524 21.56 -26.99 23.37
C PHE A 524 20.31 -26.34 22.84
N GLN A 525 20.45 -25.50 21.84
CA GLN A 525 19.31 -24.92 21.09
C GLN A 525 19.28 -25.53 19.69
N TRP A 526 18.21 -26.23 19.41
CA TRP A 526 17.98 -26.88 18.13
C TRP A 526 16.82 -26.24 17.41
N LEU A 527 17.02 -25.80 16.14
CA LEU A 527 15.98 -25.37 15.25
C LEU A 527 15.43 -26.57 14.48
N SER A 528 14.12 -26.72 14.47
CA SER A 528 13.40 -27.69 13.66
C SER A 528 12.56 -26.97 12.63
N GLU A 529 12.80 -27.26 11.36
CA GLU A 529 12.14 -26.63 10.21
C GLU A 529 11.59 -27.72 9.27
N ALA A 530 10.55 -27.39 8.49
CA ALA A 530 10.08 -28.26 7.45
C ALA A 530 11.20 -28.59 6.45
N GLN A 531 11.41 -29.88 6.16
CA GLN A 531 12.28 -30.31 5.08
C GLN A 531 11.49 -30.33 3.79
N VAL A 532 11.78 -29.37 2.91
CA VAL A 532 11.07 -29.18 1.65
C VAL A 532 12.05 -29.14 0.49
N GLU A 533 11.60 -29.64 -0.66
CA GLU A 533 12.34 -29.59 -1.92
C GLU A 533 11.47 -28.90 -2.99
N GLY A 534 12.07 -28.11 -3.86
CA GLY A 534 11.40 -27.44 -4.94
C GLY A 534 12.38 -26.71 -5.86
N GLU A 535 11.96 -26.39 -7.09
CA GLU A 535 12.76 -25.66 -8.05
C GLU A 535 13.21 -24.28 -7.53
N ASN A 536 12.33 -23.62 -6.77
CA ASN A 536 12.66 -22.42 -6.03
C ASN A 536 12.67 -22.75 -4.53
N GLN A 537 13.85 -22.99 -3.98
CA GLN A 537 14.03 -23.43 -2.59
C GLN A 537 13.47 -22.44 -1.57
N LEU A 538 13.63 -21.14 -1.81
CA LEU A 538 13.10 -20.10 -0.91
C LEU A 538 11.56 -20.10 -0.87
N ALA A 539 10.92 -20.22 -2.01
CA ALA A 539 9.47 -20.28 -2.08
C ALA A 539 8.91 -21.60 -1.51
N ALA A 540 9.64 -22.70 -1.68
CA ALA A 540 9.29 -23.99 -1.08
C ALA A 540 9.41 -23.92 0.45
N GLN A 541 10.50 -23.35 0.96
CA GLN A 541 10.72 -23.17 2.40
C GLN A 541 9.62 -22.30 3.04
N ARG A 542 9.27 -21.17 2.45
CA ARG A 542 8.18 -20.30 2.94
C ARG A 542 6.85 -21.05 3.05
N ARG A 543 6.52 -21.86 2.05
CA ARG A 543 5.30 -22.70 2.10
C ARG A 543 5.41 -23.80 3.14
N GLY A 544 6.60 -24.35 3.35
CA GLY A 544 6.87 -25.30 4.43
C GLY A 544 6.65 -24.66 5.79
N ASP A 545 7.17 -23.44 5.99
CA ASP A 545 7.06 -22.69 7.24
C ASP A 545 5.62 -22.26 7.56
N GLU A 546 4.78 -22.02 6.52
CA GLU A 546 3.34 -21.78 6.70
C GLU A 546 2.61 -23.04 7.21
N CYS A 547 3.02 -24.24 6.77
CA CYS A 547 2.43 -25.50 7.20
C CYS A 547 3.01 -26.01 8.52
N PHE A 548 4.27 -25.70 8.79
CA PHE A 548 5.03 -26.11 9.95
C PHE A 548 5.96 -24.97 10.34
N SER A 549 5.53 -24.14 11.28
CA SER A 549 6.33 -23.02 11.77
C SER A 549 7.62 -23.52 12.40
N PRO A 550 8.77 -22.88 12.10
CA PRO A 550 10.05 -23.22 12.72
C PRO A 550 9.98 -23.19 14.26
N VAL A 551 10.48 -24.22 14.90
CA VAL A 551 10.45 -24.36 16.36
C VAL A 551 11.87 -24.47 16.92
N VAL A 552 12.18 -23.68 17.95
CA VAL A 552 13.43 -23.79 18.69
C VAL A 552 13.23 -24.64 19.94
N HIS A 553 13.96 -25.74 20.01
CA HIS A 553 13.98 -26.63 21.18
C HIS A 553 15.18 -26.31 22.06
N ASN A 554 14.93 -26.23 23.35
CA ASN A 554 15.95 -25.97 24.37
C ASN A 554 16.12 -27.21 25.26
N PHE A 555 17.31 -27.78 25.29
CA PHE A 555 17.63 -28.94 26.13
C PHE A 555 18.74 -28.58 27.10
N TRP A 556 18.49 -28.78 28.37
CA TRP A 556 19.47 -28.71 29.42
C TRP A 556 19.82 -30.12 29.88
N LEU A 557 21.04 -30.57 29.58
CA LEU A 557 21.52 -31.90 29.89
C LEU A 557 22.74 -31.81 30.82
N ASP A 558 22.85 -32.75 31.78
CA ASP A 558 24.07 -32.91 32.53
C ASP A 558 25.16 -33.69 31.73
N ASP A 559 26.33 -33.89 32.33
CA ASP A 559 27.43 -34.66 31.74
C ASP A 559 27.11 -36.15 31.50
N GLY A 560 26.08 -36.67 32.16
CA GLY A 560 25.53 -38.02 31.93
C GLY A 560 24.37 -38.04 30.89
N GLY A 561 23.99 -36.90 30.29
CA GLY A 561 22.90 -36.79 29.32
C GLY A 561 21.49 -36.76 29.93
N LYS A 562 21.36 -36.58 31.23
CA LYS A 562 20.09 -36.44 31.93
C LYS A 562 19.58 -35.02 31.86
N GLU A 563 18.29 -34.85 31.58
CA GLU A 563 17.63 -33.53 31.56
C GLU A 563 17.59 -32.89 32.95
N ALA A 564 17.81 -31.57 32.98
CA ALA A 564 17.74 -30.76 34.16
C ALA A 564 16.29 -30.59 34.64
N ASP A 565 16.14 -30.50 35.97
CA ASP A 565 14.84 -30.12 36.55
C ASP A 565 14.48 -28.68 36.12
N PRO A 566 13.27 -28.43 35.60
CA PRO A 566 12.82 -27.11 35.18
C PRO A 566 13.02 -26.02 36.25
N GLN A 567 12.90 -26.36 37.56
CA GLN A 567 13.10 -25.41 38.62
C GLN A 567 14.57 -24.98 38.75
N ILE A 568 15.51 -25.92 38.52
CA ILE A 568 16.94 -25.63 38.51
C ILE A 568 17.29 -24.77 37.29
N VAL A 569 16.70 -25.06 36.16
CA VAL A 569 16.90 -24.25 34.94
C VAL A 569 16.53 -22.80 35.19
N VAL A 570 15.31 -22.54 35.64
CA VAL A 570 14.81 -21.17 35.85
C VAL A 570 15.54 -20.44 36.98
N SER A 571 15.82 -21.13 38.11
CA SER A 571 16.41 -20.51 39.28
C SER A 571 17.90 -20.31 39.21
N LEU A 572 18.60 -21.13 38.43
CA LEU A 572 20.07 -21.17 38.46
C LEU A 572 20.70 -21.21 37.06
N LEU A 573 20.29 -22.13 36.17
CA LEU A 573 21.03 -22.35 34.93
C LEU A 573 20.77 -21.29 33.87
N ASP A 574 19.52 -20.88 33.68
CA ASP A 574 19.15 -19.90 32.69
C ASP A 574 19.03 -18.46 33.23
N LYS A 575 19.30 -18.31 34.54
CA LYS A 575 19.27 -16.99 35.15
C LYS A 575 20.42 -16.13 34.61
N PRO A 576 20.11 -14.95 34.05
CA PRO A 576 21.16 -14.03 33.57
C PRO A 576 22.01 -13.51 34.75
N TYR A 577 23.27 -13.23 34.44
CA TYR A 577 24.16 -12.60 35.40
C TYR A 577 23.79 -11.12 35.55
N ASP A 578 23.55 -10.70 36.80
CA ASP A 578 23.30 -9.32 37.18
C ASP A 578 24.21 -8.94 38.34
N GLU A 579 25.21 -8.07 38.09
CA GLU A 579 26.21 -7.66 39.08
C GLU A 579 25.60 -6.97 40.29
N GLU A 580 24.54 -6.18 40.10
CA GLU A 580 23.95 -5.37 41.18
C GLU A 580 22.99 -6.15 42.08
N GLY A 581 22.33 -7.19 41.58
CA GLY A 581 21.30 -7.97 42.30
C GLY A 581 21.70 -9.39 42.69
N ASN A 582 22.79 -9.93 42.15
CA ASN A 582 23.05 -11.35 42.23
C ASN A 582 23.96 -11.73 43.40
N ARG A 583 23.35 -12.25 44.48
CA ARG A 583 24.06 -12.78 45.65
C ARG A 583 24.25 -14.30 45.62
N LEU A 584 23.74 -14.99 44.60
CA LEU A 584 23.71 -16.45 44.51
C LEU A 584 24.94 -17.03 43.82
N PHE A 585 25.44 -16.36 42.79
CA PHE A 585 26.55 -16.84 41.96
C PHE A 585 27.35 -15.71 41.31
N GLN A 586 28.58 -16.03 40.89
CA GLN A 586 29.43 -15.19 40.05
C GLN A 586 29.84 -15.98 38.82
N ASP A 587 29.65 -15.37 37.61
CA ASP A 587 30.05 -15.99 36.35
C ASP A 587 31.47 -15.57 35.96
N ILE A 588 32.27 -16.55 35.58
CA ILE A 588 33.64 -16.39 35.07
C ILE A 588 33.69 -17.05 33.70
N ASN A 589 34.09 -16.31 32.68
CA ASN A 589 34.28 -16.88 31.34
C ASN A 589 35.46 -17.86 31.36
N LEU A 590 35.25 -19.06 30.83
CA LEU A 590 36.28 -20.07 30.66
C LEU A 590 37.24 -19.67 29.53
N ARG A 591 38.25 -18.87 29.86
CA ARG A 591 39.38 -18.56 28.99
C ARG A 591 40.49 -19.55 29.23
N GLU A 592 41.44 -19.66 28.28
CA GLU A 592 42.57 -20.55 28.38
C GLU A 592 43.32 -20.43 29.71
N GLU A 593 43.53 -19.21 30.22
CA GLU A 593 44.16 -18.91 31.50
C GLU A 593 43.41 -19.44 32.73
N VAL A 594 42.08 -19.46 32.65
CA VAL A 594 41.20 -20.00 33.71
C VAL A 594 41.19 -21.52 33.63
N TRP A 595 41.10 -22.06 32.43
CA TRP A 595 41.06 -23.48 32.15
C TRP A 595 42.35 -24.20 32.64
N THR A 596 43.52 -23.60 32.42
CA THR A 596 44.81 -24.14 32.87
C THR A 596 45.00 -24.11 34.38
N ARG A 597 44.23 -23.35 35.14
CA ARG A 597 44.28 -23.26 36.60
C ARG A 597 43.27 -24.20 37.28
N MET A 598 42.44 -24.87 36.52
CA MET A 598 41.44 -25.77 37.09
C MET A 598 42.07 -27.05 37.60
N PRO A 599 41.50 -27.63 38.66
CA PRO A 599 41.93 -28.95 39.16
C PRO A 599 41.81 -30.02 38.08
N ASP A 600 42.53 -31.11 38.22
CA ASP A 600 42.66 -32.24 37.28
C ASP A 600 41.34 -32.95 36.90
N TRP A 601 40.19 -32.52 37.42
CA TRP A 601 38.88 -33.03 37.04
C TRP A 601 38.37 -32.53 35.69
N PHE A 602 39.13 -31.66 34.98
CA PHE A 602 38.89 -31.25 33.61
C PHE A 602 40.02 -31.67 32.68
N ASP A 603 39.96 -32.90 32.18
CA ASP A 603 40.84 -33.34 31.10
C ASP A 603 40.25 -32.85 29.74
N PRO A 604 41.03 -32.17 28.87
CA PRO A 604 40.57 -31.68 27.56
C PRO A 604 40.05 -32.79 26.66
N HIS A 605 40.56 -34.02 26.76
CA HIS A 605 40.08 -35.14 25.94
C HIS A 605 38.69 -35.61 26.41
N SER A 606 38.54 -35.84 27.71
CA SER A 606 37.26 -36.23 28.29
C SER A 606 36.20 -35.14 28.13
N TRP A 607 36.59 -33.88 28.18
CA TRP A 607 35.69 -32.75 27.88
C TRP A 607 35.06 -32.85 26.48
N LYS A 608 35.89 -33.08 25.44
CA LYS A 608 35.40 -33.21 24.06
C LYS A 608 34.44 -34.38 23.93
N GLU A 609 34.75 -35.52 24.51
CA GLU A 609 33.91 -36.71 24.46
C GLU A 609 32.54 -36.46 25.15
N THR A 610 32.58 -35.81 26.32
CA THR A 610 31.38 -35.48 27.10
C THR A 610 30.47 -34.52 26.34
N VAL A 611 31.03 -33.46 25.73
CA VAL A 611 30.29 -32.50 24.92
C VAL A 611 29.62 -33.19 23.72
N LEU A 612 30.37 -34.04 23.02
CA LEU A 612 29.84 -34.76 21.85
C LEU A 612 28.75 -35.75 22.24
N ALA A 613 28.93 -36.45 23.37
CA ALA A 613 27.89 -37.37 23.86
C ALA A 613 26.60 -36.65 24.27
N ALA A 614 26.72 -35.53 24.97
CA ALA A 614 25.57 -34.70 25.34
C ALA A 614 24.85 -34.08 24.11
N ALA A 615 25.64 -33.63 23.14
CA ALA A 615 25.08 -33.09 21.88
C ALA A 615 24.33 -34.17 21.08
N GLU A 616 24.86 -35.39 21.02
CA GLU A 616 24.21 -36.51 20.36
C GLU A 616 22.93 -36.92 21.10
N GLN A 617 22.93 -36.91 22.43
CA GLN A 617 21.71 -37.15 23.22
C GLN A 617 20.65 -36.06 22.95
N ALA A 618 21.03 -34.80 22.91
CA ALA A 618 20.11 -33.70 22.55
C ALA A 618 19.55 -33.89 21.14
N ARG A 619 20.39 -34.29 20.18
CA ARG A 619 19.93 -34.60 18.80
C ARG A 619 18.90 -35.74 18.77
N GLN A 620 19.14 -36.80 19.53
CA GLN A 620 18.22 -37.93 19.64
C GLN A 620 16.91 -37.50 20.28
N ASN A 621 16.92 -36.64 21.29
CA ASN A 621 15.70 -36.10 21.90
C ASN A 621 14.85 -35.29 20.89
N VAL A 622 15.49 -34.44 20.07
CA VAL A 622 14.81 -33.71 18.99
C VAL A 622 14.21 -34.69 17.99
N HIS A 623 14.97 -35.64 17.50
CA HIS A 623 14.47 -36.63 16.53
C HIS A 623 13.31 -37.46 17.09
N ALA A 624 13.39 -37.89 18.37
CA ALA A 624 12.33 -38.62 19.01
C ALA A 624 11.00 -37.86 19.08
N HIS A 625 11.06 -36.51 19.15
CA HIS A 625 9.85 -35.68 19.16
C HIS A 625 9.10 -35.69 17.83
N TYR A 626 9.80 -35.79 16.71
CA TYR A 626 9.20 -35.70 15.37
C TYR A 626 9.05 -37.06 14.68
N GLY A 627 9.81 -38.07 15.07
CA GLY A 627 9.81 -39.40 14.42
C GLY A 627 10.21 -39.28 12.94
N ASP A 628 9.44 -39.96 12.06
CA ASP A 628 9.72 -40.03 10.61
C ASP A 628 9.17 -38.82 9.82
N ARG A 629 8.76 -37.73 10.48
CA ARG A 629 8.29 -36.54 9.80
C ARG A 629 9.44 -35.87 9.03
N PRO A 630 9.15 -35.26 7.85
CA PRO A 630 10.17 -34.59 7.05
C PRO A 630 10.53 -33.23 7.67
N VAL A 631 11.28 -33.28 8.76
CA VAL A 631 11.75 -32.13 9.53
C VAL A 631 13.27 -32.14 9.56
N ARG A 632 13.85 -30.99 9.19
CA ARG A 632 15.29 -30.77 9.29
C ARG A 632 15.62 -30.19 10.66
N HIS A 633 16.69 -30.68 11.29
CA HIS A 633 17.15 -30.18 12.56
C HIS A 633 18.54 -29.57 12.44
N GLN A 634 18.72 -28.35 12.97
CA GLN A 634 19.98 -27.64 12.97
C GLN A 634 20.33 -27.19 14.39
N LEU A 635 21.55 -27.48 14.83
CA LEU A 635 22.08 -26.93 16.10
C LEU A 635 22.39 -25.44 15.92
N LEU A 636 21.67 -24.58 16.63
CA LEU A 636 21.87 -23.11 16.58
C LEU A 636 22.94 -22.66 17.54
N ALA A 637 22.86 -23.12 18.79
CA ALA A 637 23.76 -22.66 19.84
C ALA A 637 23.96 -23.73 20.93
N MET A 638 25.11 -23.61 21.59
CA MET A 638 25.48 -24.43 22.73
C MET A 638 26.07 -23.57 23.86
N LYS A 639 25.64 -23.80 25.10
CA LYS A 639 26.21 -23.18 26.28
C LYS A 639 26.60 -24.26 27.27
N ALA A 640 27.83 -24.20 27.79
CA ALA A 640 28.26 -25.05 28.89
C ALA A 640 28.36 -24.21 30.15
N ILE A 641 27.76 -24.67 31.24
CA ILE A 641 27.87 -24.07 32.57
C ILE A 641 28.43 -25.10 33.51
N ILE A 642 29.57 -24.76 34.10
CA ILE A 642 30.20 -25.57 35.17
C ILE A 642 29.84 -24.91 36.50
N LEU A 643 29.07 -25.59 37.30
CA LEU A 643 28.72 -25.15 38.64
C LEU A 643 29.82 -25.60 39.61
N CYS A 644 30.35 -24.68 40.39
CA CYS A 644 31.33 -24.97 41.44
C CYS A 644 31.15 -24.03 42.64
N THR A 645 31.79 -24.31 43.75
CA THR A 645 31.92 -23.41 44.89
C THR A 645 33.35 -22.82 44.96
N ARG A 646 33.54 -21.74 45.70
CA ARG A 646 34.87 -21.11 45.83
C ARG A 646 35.96 -22.07 46.40
N ASP A 647 35.54 -22.99 47.24
CA ASP A 647 36.43 -23.95 47.86
C ASP A 647 36.94 -25.05 46.90
N MET A 648 36.34 -25.13 45.70
CA MET A 648 36.71 -26.07 44.63
C MET A 648 37.66 -25.45 43.60
N LEU A 649 37.82 -24.14 43.60
CA LEU A 649 38.76 -23.39 42.78
C LEU A 649 40.09 -23.18 43.48
#